data_f6aaee4bab7ccb2c9a45037200e24a04
#
_entry.id   f6aaee4bab7ccb2c9a45037200e24a04
#
_cell.length_a   1.000
_cell.length_b   1.000
_cell.length_c   1.000
_cell.angle_alpha   90.00
_cell.angle_beta   90.00
_cell.angle_gamma   90.00
#
_symmetry.space_group_name_H-M   'P 1'
#
loop_
_entity.id
_entity.type
_entity.pdbx_description
1 polymer ?
#
loop_
_entity_poly.entity_id
_entity_poly.type
_entity_poly.pdbx_seq_one_letter_code
_entity_poly.pdbx_strand_id
1 'polypeptide(L)'
;MGISADKIRNIALIGHSGEGKTTLAEALLLNMKVIDRQGKVEDGNTVMDFDPEEIAKKSSISLATASGMYHGYKINVIDTPGFFDFECEMNLALDAADCAVIVTSGSGSLTVGTEKAIDACVERKIPTILFINGLDKDNSSFIKTVAAIKEKYGNRIAPMIVPDIVDEKMKGFVKVAYGVYRDWDTNETPIPERLQADYEHAFEVLSEAAAENDEELLDKFFEGERLTGEEIERGIKLGTLNCSTITVLGGSAAKNHGVINLMDKIISALPSPIDRGGRNGINAAGEKQLIKPDAAGQTIVKVFKTIVDPFVGKLNLIKVMSGSIKVGTTLNVYDKGSEKITALYYVNGKKQQATDCIEAGDIGAVAKLSNVATGDVLYDGAPISFKPVDVPPAVYSMAVSAAKKGEEDKIFAGLHKLMDEDISFRIDKNHDTGEMLLSGVGETQLAIICRKLKHKFGSEAVLTEPKIAYRETIRKMAEGEGKHKKQSGGAGQYGHCKVRFEPGAADGLYEFVDAVVGGAIPNNYIPAVDKGLREAVKEGVLAGYPMVDVKCTVFDGSSHPVDSKEVAYVSAAKLAYQAAIPNARPCILEPIMSVEVVVPDHYMGDVMGDMNKRRGRIMGTNVVDGKAIVSAEAPQGELAKYATDLRSMTQGRGSYTTKFERYEEVPPQAQEKIIKEAKENKA
;
A
#
# COMPACT_ATOMS: atom_id res chain seq x y z
N MET A 1 10.86 15.84 33.03
CA MET A 1 11.67 14.62 33.02
C MET A 1 11.06 13.66 32.05
N GLY A 2 11.86 13.06 31.17
CA GLY A 2 11.40 12.01 30.25
C GLY A 2 10.92 10.78 31.04
N ILE A 3 10.09 9.97 30.38
CA ILE A 3 9.63 8.69 30.95
C ILE A 3 10.62 7.63 30.51
N SER A 4 11.14 6.86 31.45
CA SER A 4 12.08 5.77 31.17
C SER A 4 11.47 4.73 30.21
N ALA A 5 12.27 4.22 29.28
CA ALA A 5 11.81 3.34 28.20
C ALA A 5 11.19 2.01 28.70
N ASP A 6 11.49 1.55 29.92
CA ASP A 6 10.83 0.40 30.54
C ASP A 6 9.36 0.65 30.88
N LYS A 7 8.97 1.92 31.07
CA LYS A 7 7.60 2.36 31.36
C LYS A 7 6.83 2.86 30.14
N ILE A 8 7.34 2.64 28.93
CA ILE A 8 6.66 2.99 27.69
C ILE A 8 6.01 1.74 27.08
N ARG A 9 4.84 1.89 26.49
CA ARG A 9 4.18 0.89 25.64
C ARG A 9 3.78 1.54 24.33
N ASN A 10 4.41 1.15 23.23
CA ASN A 10 4.09 1.61 21.88
C ASN A 10 3.19 0.56 21.21
N ILE A 11 1.90 0.78 21.18
CA ILE A 11 0.92 -0.18 20.65
C ILE A 11 0.35 0.28 19.31
N ALA A 12 0.28 -0.64 18.34
CA ALA A 12 -0.49 -0.45 17.11
C ALA A 12 -1.87 -1.12 17.27
N LEU A 13 -2.95 -0.38 17.01
CA LEU A 13 -4.29 -0.93 16.90
C LEU A 13 -4.53 -1.33 15.44
N ILE A 14 -4.65 -2.62 15.17
CA ILE A 14 -4.79 -3.19 13.83
C ILE A 14 -5.99 -4.15 13.77
N GLY A 15 -6.44 -4.50 12.56
CA GLY A 15 -7.59 -5.39 12.33
C GLY A 15 -8.48 -4.90 11.19
N HIS A 16 -9.58 -5.61 10.93
CA HIS A 16 -10.47 -5.33 9.81
C HIS A 16 -11.21 -3.98 9.94
N SER A 17 -11.70 -3.47 8.82
CA SER A 17 -12.54 -2.26 8.83
C SER A 17 -13.87 -2.51 9.56
N GLY A 18 -14.32 -1.52 10.36
CA GLY A 18 -15.58 -1.60 11.09
C GLY A 18 -15.57 -2.42 12.39
N GLU A 19 -14.42 -2.98 12.81
CA GLU A 19 -14.31 -3.77 14.05
C GLU A 19 -14.10 -2.93 15.31
N GLY A 20 -13.99 -1.58 15.16
CA GLY A 20 -14.00 -0.65 16.28
C GLY A 20 -12.63 -0.31 16.86
N LYS A 21 -11.57 -0.30 16.03
CA LYS A 21 -10.21 0.14 16.42
C LYS A 21 -10.21 1.55 16.97
N THR A 22 -10.72 2.50 16.21
CA THR A 22 -10.81 3.92 16.61
C THR A 22 -11.69 4.10 17.85
N THR A 23 -12.80 3.33 17.96
CA THR A 23 -13.63 3.32 19.16
C THR A 23 -12.86 2.81 20.38
N LEU A 24 -11.99 1.81 20.20
CA LEU A 24 -11.11 1.32 21.27
C LEU A 24 -10.04 2.36 21.61
N ALA A 25 -9.45 3.02 20.62
CA ALA A 25 -8.52 4.13 20.86
C ALA A 25 -9.15 5.21 21.75
N GLU A 26 -10.37 5.63 21.44
CA GLU A 26 -11.13 6.60 22.21
C GLU A 26 -11.38 6.11 23.67
N ALA A 27 -11.75 4.84 23.84
CA ALA A 27 -11.95 4.26 25.17
C ALA A 27 -10.65 4.19 25.98
N LEU A 28 -9.49 3.89 25.34
CA LEU A 28 -8.18 3.95 25.97
C LEU A 28 -7.85 5.39 26.40
N LEU A 29 -8.06 6.38 25.54
CA LEU A 29 -7.80 7.80 25.86
C LEU A 29 -8.69 8.30 27.00
N LEU A 30 -9.95 7.86 27.06
CA LEU A 30 -10.85 8.20 28.17
C LEU A 30 -10.32 7.65 29.50
N ASN A 31 -9.91 6.37 29.54
CA ASN A 31 -9.38 5.76 30.76
C ASN A 31 -8.00 6.31 31.17
N MET A 32 -7.21 6.80 30.21
CA MET A 32 -5.98 7.56 30.46
C MET A 32 -6.24 9.04 30.86
N LYS A 33 -7.50 9.47 30.88
CA LYS A 33 -7.90 10.86 31.17
C LYS A 33 -7.29 11.90 30.21
N VAL A 34 -7.04 11.51 28.98
CA VAL A 34 -6.61 12.41 27.89
C VAL A 34 -7.78 13.18 27.32
N ILE A 35 -8.95 12.56 27.36
CA ILE A 35 -10.25 13.13 26.99
C ILE A 35 -11.25 12.93 28.15
N ASP A 36 -12.19 13.87 28.28
CA ASP A 36 -13.22 13.81 29.32
C ASP A 36 -14.47 13.04 28.87
N ARG A 37 -14.65 12.87 27.57
CA ARG A 37 -15.75 12.15 26.95
C ARG A 37 -15.27 11.40 25.72
N GLN A 38 -15.69 10.14 25.59
CA GLN A 38 -15.43 9.31 24.41
C GLN A 38 -16.09 9.88 23.17
N GLY A 39 -15.31 10.10 22.10
CA GLY A 39 -15.80 10.44 20.78
C GLY A 39 -16.46 9.25 20.08
N LYS A 40 -17.23 9.53 19.03
CA LYS A 40 -17.87 8.53 18.17
C LYS A 40 -17.53 8.79 16.73
N VAL A 41 -17.20 7.74 16.00
CA VAL A 41 -16.88 7.83 14.56
C VAL A 41 -18.06 8.36 13.76
N GLU A 42 -19.29 7.94 14.12
CA GLU A 42 -20.53 8.37 13.47
C GLU A 42 -20.78 9.88 13.63
N ASP A 43 -20.34 10.45 14.75
CA ASP A 43 -20.50 11.88 15.08
C ASP A 43 -19.32 12.72 14.53
N GLY A 44 -18.25 12.09 14.01
CA GLY A 44 -17.06 12.75 13.47
C GLY A 44 -16.27 13.57 14.50
N ASN A 45 -16.28 13.13 15.78
CA ASN A 45 -15.68 13.86 16.90
C ASN A 45 -14.62 13.06 17.66
N THR A 46 -14.06 12.01 17.05
CA THR A 46 -12.95 11.24 17.61
C THR A 46 -11.63 12.00 17.53
N VAL A 47 -10.70 11.65 18.41
CA VAL A 47 -9.35 12.23 18.40
C VAL A 47 -8.53 11.71 17.21
N MET A 48 -8.71 10.45 16.85
CA MET A 48 -7.89 9.78 15.84
C MET A 48 -8.33 10.11 14.41
N ASP A 49 -9.64 10.09 14.11
CA ASP A 49 -10.18 10.42 12.78
C ASP A 49 -10.46 11.94 12.70
N PHE A 50 -9.44 12.73 12.42
CA PHE A 50 -9.54 14.19 12.37
C PHE A 50 -9.42 14.78 10.95
N ASP A 51 -9.04 13.98 9.96
CA ASP A 51 -9.03 14.41 8.56
C ASP A 51 -10.47 14.56 8.05
N PRO A 52 -10.83 15.65 7.34
CA PRO A 52 -12.16 15.82 6.78
C PRO A 52 -12.67 14.62 5.96
N GLU A 53 -11.78 13.92 5.27
CA GLU A 53 -12.14 12.71 4.50
C GLU A 53 -12.47 11.51 5.40
N GLU A 54 -11.80 11.37 6.54
CA GLU A 54 -12.10 10.34 7.55
C GLU A 54 -13.47 10.59 8.18
N ILE A 55 -13.75 11.84 8.54
CA ILE A 55 -15.03 12.26 9.09
C ILE A 55 -16.16 12.02 8.08
N ALA A 56 -15.96 12.42 6.82
CA ALA A 56 -16.95 12.24 5.76
C ALA A 56 -17.23 10.76 5.44
N LYS A 57 -16.18 9.94 5.46
CA LYS A 57 -16.26 8.50 5.18
C LYS A 57 -16.65 7.67 6.41
N LYS A 58 -16.59 8.26 7.62
CA LYS A 58 -16.77 7.58 8.91
C LYS A 58 -15.83 6.38 9.07
N SER A 59 -14.59 6.56 8.67
CA SER A 59 -13.56 5.52 8.72
C SER A 59 -12.18 6.11 8.57
N SER A 60 -11.22 5.58 9.30
CA SER A 60 -9.82 5.96 9.23
C SER A 60 -9.23 5.70 7.83
N ILE A 61 -8.40 6.61 7.38
CA ILE A 61 -7.69 6.60 6.09
C ILE A 61 -6.19 6.58 6.30
N SER A 62 -5.71 7.32 7.29
CA SER A 62 -4.30 7.41 7.67
C SER A 62 -4.11 6.94 9.11
N LEU A 63 -2.91 6.49 9.45
CA LEU A 63 -2.60 6.23 10.85
C LEU A 63 -2.60 7.54 11.66
N ALA A 64 -3.07 7.45 12.89
CA ALA A 64 -3.06 8.55 13.84
C ALA A 64 -2.41 8.11 15.15
N THR A 65 -1.82 9.06 15.89
CA THR A 65 -1.16 8.78 17.16
C THR A 65 -1.78 9.59 18.29
N ALA A 66 -1.87 8.96 19.46
CA ALA A 66 -2.16 9.65 20.71
C ALA A 66 -1.44 8.94 21.86
N SER A 67 -1.26 9.63 22.98
CA SER A 67 -0.59 9.08 24.15
C SER A 67 -1.23 9.55 25.45
N GLY A 68 -1.11 8.73 26.49
CA GLY A 68 -1.57 9.05 27.82
C GLY A 68 -0.84 8.26 28.90
N MET A 69 -1.08 8.66 30.15
CA MET A 69 -0.51 7.99 31.33
C MET A 69 -1.53 7.05 31.95
N TYR A 70 -1.09 5.83 32.28
CA TYR A 70 -1.88 4.85 33.01
C TYR A 70 -1.00 4.12 34.03
N HIS A 71 -1.35 4.22 35.31
CA HIS A 71 -0.59 3.61 36.42
C HIS A 71 0.95 3.84 36.40
N GLY A 72 1.38 5.06 35.98
CA GLY A 72 2.79 5.41 35.85
C GLY A 72 3.51 4.93 34.61
N TYR A 73 2.77 4.26 33.67
CA TYR A 73 3.24 3.91 32.34
C TYR A 73 2.72 4.91 31.31
N LYS A 74 3.52 5.21 30.31
CA LYS A 74 3.08 5.94 29.12
C LYS A 74 2.65 4.95 28.03
N ILE A 75 1.42 5.06 27.58
CA ILE A 75 0.91 4.26 26.46
C ILE A 75 0.78 5.16 25.24
N ASN A 76 1.57 4.88 24.22
CA ASN A 76 1.45 5.48 22.90
C ASN A 76 0.56 4.56 22.05
N VAL A 77 -0.53 5.10 21.56
CA VAL A 77 -1.51 4.39 20.72
C VAL A 77 -1.34 4.87 19.28
N ILE A 78 -1.13 3.93 18.35
CA ILE A 78 -1.12 4.18 16.92
C ILE A 78 -2.37 3.50 16.34
N ASP A 79 -3.40 4.27 16.03
CA ASP A 79 -4.61 3.76 15.38
C ASP A 79 -4.40 3.65 13.87
N THR A 80 -4.89 2.59 13.25
CA THR A 80 -4.69 2.32 11.82
C THR A 80 -5.99 2.10 11.06
N PRO A 81 -6.05 2.50 9.78
CA PRO A 81 -7.16 2.14 8.92
C PRO A 81 -7.26 0.61 8.73
N GLY A 82 -8.49 0.11 8.56
CA GLY A 82 -8.75 -1.31 8.35
C GLY A 82 -9.09 -1.70 6.91
N PHE A 83 -9.15 -0.75 5.98
CA PHE A 83 -9.34 -1.02 4.56
C PHE A 83 -8.03 -1.46 3.91
N PHE A 84 -8.10 -2.43 3.01
CA PHE A 84 -6.93 -2.97 2.30
C PHE A 84 -6.21 -1.93 1.42
N ASP A 85 -6.94 -0.92 0.92
CA ASP A 85 -6.36 0.17 0.15
C ASP A 85 -5.34 1.00 0.97
N PHE A 86 -5.40 0.91 2.31
CA PHE A 86 -4.51 1.62 3.25
C PHE A 86 -3.62 0.66 4.05
N GLU A 87 -3.34 -0.53 3.55
CA GLU A 87 -2.49 -1.54 4.21
C GLU A 87 -1.08 -0.99 4.53
N CYS A 88 -0.58 -0.06 3.71
CA CYS A 88 0.68 0.63 3.97
C CYS A 88 0.71 1.31 5.35
N GLU A 89 -0.41 1.91 5.77
CA GLU A 89 -0.53 2.59 7.08
C GLU A 89 -0.38 1.60 8.24
N MET A 90 -0.93 0.39 8.11
CA MET A 90 -0.72 -0.69 9.08
C MET A 90 0.76 -1.10 9.13
N ASN A 91 1.42 -1.22 7.98
CA ASN A 91 2.83 -1.57 7.90
C ASN A 91 3.73 -0.52 8.55
N LEU A 92 3.43 0.77 8.35
CA LEU A 92 4.12 1.89 9.00
C LEU A 92 3.91 1.89 10.52
N ALA A 93 2.69 1.62 10.99
CA ALA A 93 2.36 1.51 12.40
C ALA A 93 3.10 0.35 13.07
N LEU A 94 3.12 -0.84 12.46
CA LEU A 94 3.85 -2.01 12.95
C LEU A 94 5.38 -1.81 12.96
N ASP A 95 5.88 -0.97 12.04
CA ASP A 95 7.29 -0.59 12.03
C ASP A 95 7.65 0.37 13.18
N ALA A 96 6.71 1.21 13.61
CA ALA A 96 6.91 2.13 14.74
C ALA A 96 6.62 1.50 16.09
N ALA A 97 5.63 0.60 16.19
CA ALA A 97 5.20 -0.01 17.43
C ALA A 97 6.19 -1.07 17.96
N ASP A 98 6.12 -1.36 19.25
CA ASP A 98 6.84 -2.47 19.89
C ASP A 98 5.93 -3.70 20.07
N CYS A 99 4.63 -3.49 20.04
CA CYS A 99 3.59 -4.51 20.20
C CYS A 99 2.30 -4.10 19.50
N ALA A 100 1.37 -5.03 19.34
CA ALA A 100 0.11 -4.80 18.67
C ALA A 100 -1.10 -5.21 19.53
N VAL A 101 -2.21 -4.52 19.33
CA VAL A 101 -3.53 -4.94 19.79
C VAL A 101 -4.37 -5.15 18.53
N ILE A 102 -4.70 -6.42 18.23
CA ILE A 102 -5.57 -6.78 17.13
C ILE A 102 -7.00 -6.68 17.62
N VAL A 103 -7.81 -5.86 16.95
CA VAL A 103 -9.22 -5.70 17.27
C VAL A 103 -10.05 -6.50 16.26
N THR A 104 -10.88 -7.39 16.76
CA THR A 104 -11.83 -8.19 15.94
C THR A 104 -13.22 -8.16 16.57
N SER A 105 -14.26 -8.31 15.75
CA SER A 105 -15.64 -8.35 16.27
C SER A 105 -16.00 -9.72 16.82
N GLY A 106 -16.93 -9.74 17.78
CA GLY A 106 -17.50 -10.98 18.33
C GLY A 106 -18.46 -11.73 17.38
N SER A 107 -18.29 -11.61 16.05
CA SER A 107 -19.20 -12.16 15.04
C SER A 107 -19.22 -13.69 14.93
N GLY A 108 -18.32 -14.37 15.62
CA GLY A 108 -18.17 -15.83 15.54
C GLY A 108 -17.43 -16.33 14.32
N SER A 109 -16.79 -15.42 13.55
CA SER A 109 -16.02 -15.74 12.35
C SER A 109 -14.70 -14.96 12.32
N LEU A 110 -13.71 -15.48 11.61
CA LEU A 110 -12.43 -14.82 11.36
C LEU A 110 -12.52 -13.95 10.11
N THR A 111 -12.47 -12.63 10.27
CA THR A 111 -12.46 -11.71 9.12
C THR A 111 -11.08 -11.67 8.45
N VAL A 112 -11.06 -11.37 7.15
CA VAL A 112 -9.81 -11.32 6.37
C VAL A 112 -8.82 -10.28 6.91
N GLY A 113 -9.30 -9.13 7.36
CA GLY A 113 -8.42 -8.12 7.93
C GLY A 113 -7.81 -8.54 9.27
N THR A 114 -8.56 -9.27 10.10
CA THR A 114 -8.02 -9.87 11.33
C THR A 114 -7.00 -10.97 11.02
N GLU A 115 -7.29 -11.82 10.03
CA GLU A 115 -6.37 -12.85 9.53
C GLU A 115 -5.04 -12.22 9.08
N LYS A 116 -5.08 -11.23 8.19
CA LYS A 116 -3.88 -10.49 7.74
C LYS A 116 -3.13 -9.82 8.89
N ALA A 117 -3.84 -9.26 9.86
CA ALA A 117 -3.23 -8.62 11.02
C ALA A 117 -2.48 -9.64 11.90
N ILE A 118 -3.04 -10.82 12.14
CA ILE A 118 -2.38 -11.90 12.87
C ILE A 118 -1.15 -12.39 12.10
N ASP A 119 -1.30 -12.68 10.80
CA ASP A 119 -0.22 -13.15 9.94
C ASP A 119 0.94 -12.14 9.91
N ALA A 120 0.66 -10.83 9.78
CA ALA A 120 1.67 -9.77 9.81
C ALA A 120 2.42 -9.69 11.14
N CYS A 121 1.74 -9.87 12.27
CA CYS A 121 2.36 -9.89 13.60
C CYS A 121 3.22 -11.14 13.81
N VAL A 122 2.74 -12.30 13.38
CA VAL A 122 3.48 -13.57 13.47
C VAL A 122 4.75 -13.53 12.63
N GLU A 123 4.65 -13.11 11.37
CA GLU A 123 5.79 -13.01 10.45
C GLU A 123 6.87 -12.05 10.97
N ARG A 124 6.44 -10.89 11.49
CA ARG A 124 7.35 -9.85 12.01
C ARG A 124 7.76 -10.07 13.46
N LYS A 125 7.27 -11.14 14.10
CA LYS A 125 7.51 -11.45 15.53
C LYS A 125 7.15 -10.25 16.41
N ILE A 126 5.93 -9.73 16.27
CA ILE A 126 5.42 -8.63 17.09
C ILE A 126 4.54 -9.21 18.22
N PRO A 127 4.87 -8.98 19.49
CA PRO A 127 4.05 -9.37 20.63
C PRO A 127 2.64 -8.79 20.53
N THR A 128 1.63 -9.63 20.73
CA THR A 128 0.26 -9.29 20.31
C THR A 128 -0.76 -9.70 21.37
N ILE A 129 -1.70 -8.78 21.63
CA ILE A 129 -2.98 -9.07 22.29
C ILE A 129 -4.08 -9.00 21.25
N LEU A 130 -5.03 -9.94 21.27
CA LEU A 130 -6.24 -9.92 20.49
C LEU A 130 -7.40 -9.48 21.38
N PHE A 131 -8.13 -8.44 20.98
CA PHE A 131 -9.30 -7.93 21.67
C PHE A 131 -10.57 -8.18 20.87
N ILE A 132 -11.44 -9.08 21.36
CA ILE A 132 -12.74 -9.35 20.76
C ILE A 132 -13.73 -8.28 21.21
N ASN A 133 -14.05 -7.37 20.30
CA ASN A 133 -14.86 -6.18 20.55
C ASN A 133 -16.34 -6.39 20.22
N GLY A 134 -17.20 -5.54 20.76
CA GLY A 134 -18.62 -5.50 20.44
C GLY A 134 -19.40 -6.69 21.01
N LEU A 135 -18.96 -7.22 22.15
CA LEU A 135 -19.68 -8.31 22.85
C LEU A 135 -21.01 -7.85 23.49
N ASP A 136 -21.35 -6.58 23.37
CA ASP A 136 -22.65 -5.98 23.71
C ASP A 136 -23.64 -5.97 22.54
N LYS A 137 -23.22 -6.40 21.34
CA LYS A 137 -24.06 -6.46 20.14
C LYS A 137 -24.81 -7.80 20.05
N ASP A 138 -25.97 -7.75 19.41
CA ASP A 138 -26.77 -8.95 19.14
C ASP A 138 -25.96 -9.97 18.31
N ASN A 139 -26.16 -11.26 18.58
CA ASN A 139 -25.48 -12.37 17.92
C ASN A 139 -23.94 -12.40 18.10
N SER A 140 -23.38 -11.63 19.04
CA SER A 140 -21.96 -11.71 19.34
C SER A 140 -21.63 -12.92 20.22
N SER A 141 -20.48 -13.56 20.01
CA SER A 141 -20.03 -14.69 20.80
C SER A 141 -18.50 -14.73 20.90
N PHE A 142 -17.99 -14.53 22.11
CA PHE A 142 -16.57 -14.67 22.39
C PHE A 142 -16.08 -16.09 22.09
N ILE A 143 -16.79 -17.10 22.59
CA ILE A 143 -16.39 -18.52 22.46
C ILE A 143 -16.33 -18.95 20.99
N LYS A 144 -17.33 -18.61 20.19
CA LYS A 144 -17.33 -18.95 18.74
C LYS A 144 -16.22 -18.23 18.00
N THR A 145 -15.94 -16.97 18.33
CA THR A 145 -14.86 -16.20 17.70
C THR A 145 -13.49 -16.78 18.06
N VAL A 146 -13.26 -17.12 19.33
CA VAL A 146 -12.03 -17.81 19.78
C VAL A 146 -11.86 -19.14 19.05
N ALA A 147 -12.94 -19.95 18.93
CA ALA A 147 -12.89 -21.22 18.23
C ALA A 147 -12.53 -21.07 16.76
N ALA A 148 -13.14 -20.10 16.05
CA ALA A 148 -12.83 -19.82 14.64
C ALA A 148 -11.37 -19.36 14.43
N ILE A 149 -10.80 -18.59 15.36
CA ILE A 149 -9.40 -18.16 15.30
C ILE A 149 -8.48 -19.36 15.65
N LYS A 150 -8.84 -20.15 16.66
CA LYS A 150 -8.07 -21.33 17.09
C LYS A 150 -8.01 -22.41 16.01
N GLU A 151 -9.06 -22.57 15.20
CA GLU A 151 -9.07 -23.49 14.06
C GLU A 151 -7.89 -23.25 13.10
N LYS A 152 -7.53 -21.99 12.87
CA LYS A 152 -6.40 -21.62 11.98
C LYS A 152 -5.07 -21.53 12.72
N TYR A 153 -5.03 -20.98 13.92
CA TYR A 153 -3.78 -20.62 14.62
C TYR A 153 -3.43 -21.55 15.79
N GLY A 154 -4.26 -22.55 16.08
CA GLY A 154 -3.99 -23.61 17.05
C GLY A 154 -3.82 -23.11 18.48
N ASN A 155 -2.93 -23.77 19.23
CA ASN A 155 -2.67 -23.52 20.65
C ASN A 155 -2.00 -22.16 20.94
N ARG A 156 -1.59 -21.45 19.89
CA ARG A 156 -1.08 -20.07 20.03
C ARG A 156 -2.13 -19.12 20.63
N ILE A 157 -3.42 -19.48 20.60
CA ILE A 157 -4.54 -18.64 21.04
C ILE A 157 -4.85 -18.92 22.50
N ALA A 158 -4.60 -17.94 23.37
CA ALA A 158 -4.72 -18.05 24.84
C ALA A 158 -5.83 -17.13 25.37
N PRO A 159 -7.07 -17.62 25.59
CA PRO A 159 -8.16 -16.83 26.15
C PRO A 159 -7.97 -16.61 27.66
N MET A 160 -7.82 -15.32 28.05
CA MET A 160 -7.62 -14.92 29.45
C MET A 160 -8.94 -14.70 30.22
N ILE A 161 -10.05 -14.62 29.52
CA ILE A 161 -11.36 -14.34 30.10
C ILE A 161 -12.44 -15.24 29.50
N VAL A 162 -13.47 -15.52 30.31
CA VAL A 162 -14.77 -16.03 29.84
C VAL A 162 -15.81 -14.95 30.11
N PRO A 163 -16.39 -14.31 29.08
CA PRO A 163 -17.37 -13.24 29.27
C PRO A 163 -18.71 -13.81 29.77
N ASP A 164 -19.34 -13.10 30.70
CA ASP A 164 -20.69 -13.37 31.18
C ASP A 164 -21.72 -12.59 30.35
N ILE A 165 -22.39 -13.25 29.43
CA ILE A 165 -23.39 -12.63 28.55
C ILE A 165 -24.76 -13.17 28.98
N VAL A 166 -25.63 -12.30 29.51
CA VAL A 166 -27.01 -12.60 29.92
C VAL A 166 -27.95 -11.62 29.22
N ASP A 167 -28.96 -12.14 28.52
CA ASP A 167 -29.93 -11.34 27.74
C ASP A 167 -29.21 -10.36 26.77
N GLU A 168 -28.25 -10.91 26.03
CA GLU A 168 -27.42 -10.15 25.05
C GLU A 168 -26.59 -9.00 25.66
N LYS A 169 -26.51 -8.95 26.99
CA LYS A 169 -25.75 -7.94 27.72
C LYS A 169 -24.60 -8.59 28.47
N MET A 170 -23.42 -8.07 28.24
CA MET A 170 -22.25 -8.45 29.03
C MET A 170 -22.40 -7.92 30.45
N LYS A 171 -22.36 -8.80 31.44
CA LYS A 171 -22.51 -8.49 32.88
C LYS A 171 -21.16 -8.40 33.61
N GLY A 172 -20.20 -9.14 33.13
CA GLY A 172 -18.88 -9.27 33.71
C GLY A 172 -18.08 -10.34 32.96
N PHE A 173 -17.07 -10.87 33.58
CA PHE A 173 -16.24 -11.94 33.01
C PHE A 173 -15.55 -12.75 34.10
N VAL A 174 -15.23 -14.01 33.80
CA VAL A 174 -14.35 -14.82 34.65
C VAL A 174 -12.89 -14.53 34.24
N LYS A 175 -12.04 -14.23 35.20
CA LYS A 175 -10.57 -14.22 35.05
C LYS A 175 -10.07 -15.68 35.08
N VAL A 176 -9.73 -16.23 33.92
CA VAL A 176 -9.45 -17.66 33.78
C VAL A 176 -8.28 -18.10 34.64
N ALA A 177 -7.17 -17.36 34.66
CA ALA A 177 -5.99 -17.72 35.44
C ALA A 177 -6.27 -17.83 36.95
N TYR A 178 -7.19 -17.02 37.48
CA TYR A 178 -7.43 -16.92 38.93
C TYR A 178 -8.72 -17.61 39.40
N GLY A 179 -9.59 -18.02 38.44
CA GLY A 179 -10.85 -18.66 38.81
C GLY A 179 -11.82 -17.75 39.56
N VAL A 180 -11.86 -16.45 39.23
CA VAL A 180 -12.73 -15.47 39.89
C VAL A 180 -13.58 -14.74 38.85
N TYR A 181 -14.84 -14.51 39.21
CA TYR A 181 -15.75 -13.68 38.40
C TYR A 181 -15.55 -12.21 38.78
N ARG A 182 -15.51 -11.33 37.81
CA ARG A 182 -15.43 -9.87 37.97
C ARG A 182 -16.54 -9.18 37.21
N ASP A 183 -17.34 -8.37 37.92
CA ASP A 183 -18.33 -7.48 37.31
C ASP A 183 -17.68 -6.19 36.77
N TRP A 184 -18.49 -5.32 36.17
CA TRP A 184 -18.01 -4.03 35.62
C TRP A 184 -17.65 -3.00 36.70
N ASP A 185 -18.20 -3.15 37.92
CA ASP A 185 -17.87 -2.32 39.07
C ASP A 185 -16.59 -2.80 39.80
N THR A 186 -15.90 -3.78 39.20
CA THR A 186 -14.66 -4.39 39.67
C THR A 186 -14.78 -5.27 40.93
N ASN A 187 -16.00 -5.63 41.31
CA ASN A 187 -16.21 -6.58 42.40
C ASN A 187 -15.83 -7.99 41.96
N GLU A 188 -15.09 -8.69 42.81
CA GLU A 188 -14.70 -10.09 42.57
C GLU A 188 -15.58 -11.01 43.44
N THR A 189 -16.17 -12.00 42.79
CA THR A 189 -17.06 -12.98 43.39
C THR A 189 -16.73 -14.39 42.90
N PRO A 190 -17.23 -15.47 43.55
CA PRO A 190 -17.15 -16.82 42.99
C PRO A 190 -17.79 -16.93 41.59
N ILE A 191 -17.26 -17.85 40.81
CA ILE A 191 -17.79 -18.09 39.44
C ILE A 191 -19.24 -18.51 39.50
N PRO A 192 -20.15 -17.85 38.76
CA PRO A 192 -21.54 -18.32 38.61
C PRO A 192 -21.61 -19.75 38.04
N GLU A 193 -22.51 -20.60 38.56
CA GLU A 193 -22.62 -22.00 38.15
C GLU A 193 -22.77 -22.18 36.62
N ARG A 194 -23.50 -21.27 35.96
CA ARG A 194 -23.68 -21.27 34.48
C ARG A 194 -22.40 -21.10 33.69
N LEU A 195 -21.34 -20.54 34.26
CA LEU A 195 -20.06 -20.30 33.62
C LEU A 195 -18.99 -21.33 33.99
N GLN A 196 -19.31 -22.25 34.89
CA GLN A 196 -18.29 -23.18 35.42
C GLN A 196 -17.72 -24.09 34.33
N ALA A 197 -18.56 -24.61 33.45
CA ALA A 197 -18.10 -25.48 32.36
C ALA A 197 -17.20 -24.72 31.33
N ASP A 198 -17.61 -23.51 30.95
CA ASP A 198 -16.81 -22.66 30.04
C ASP A 198 -15.49 -22.24 30.69
N TYR A 199 -15.49 -22.00 32.00
CA TYR A 199 -14.28 -21.69 32.76
C TYR A 199 -13.30 -22.88 32.78
N GLU A 200 -13.76 -24.10 33.14
CA GLU A 200 -12.87 -25.27 33.21
C GLU A 200 -12.21 -25.55 31.83
N HIS A 201 -13.00 -25.46 30.76
CA HIS A 201 -12.46 -25.62 29.41
C HIS A 201 -11.44 -24.52 29.06
N ALA A 202 -11.76 -23.26 29.36
CA ALA A 202 -10.83 -22.14 29.10
C ALA A 202 -9.59 -22.23 29.99
N PHE A 203 -9.71 -22.71 31.22
CA PHE A 203 -8.58 -22.92 32.13
C PHE A 203 -7.61 -23.99 31.62
N GLU A 204 -8.14 -25.12 31.11
CA GLU A 204 -7.31 -26.17 30.50
C GLU A 204 -6.54 -25.63 29.28
N VAL A 205 -7.23 -24.96 28.36
CA VAL A 205 -6.61 -24.33 27.16
C VAL A 205 -5.53 -23.30 27.55
N LEU A 206 -5.82 -22.49 28.57
CA LEU A 206 -4.88 -21.46 29.02
C LEU A 206 -3.67 -22.06 29.75
N SER A 207 -3.89 -23.12 30.54
CA SER A 207 -2.81 -23.84 31.24
C SER A 207 -1.85 -24.50 30.25
N GLU A 208 -2.39 -25.17 29.21
CA GLU A 208 -1.58 -25.74 28.12
C GLU A 208 -0.75 -24.65 27.42
N ALA A 209 -1.39 -23.55 27.01
CA ALA A 209 -0.70 -22.43 26.36
C ALA A 209 0.36 -21.76 27.24
N ALA A 210 0.19 -21.75 28.56
CA ALA A 210 1.19 -21.23 29.50
C ALA A 210 2.36 -22.22 29.66
N ALA A 211 2.06 -23.50 29.80
CA ALA A 211 3.05 -24.57 29.99
C ALA A 211 4.00 -24.70 28.79
N GLU A 212 3.53 -24.57 27.55
CA GLU A 212 4.35 -24.64 26.33
C GLU A 212 5.51 -23.62 26.30
N ASN A 213 5.48 -22.58 27.14
CA ASN A 213 6.47 -21.50 27.14
C ASN A 213 7.50 -21.57 28.30
N ASP A 214 7.39 -22.54 29.21
CA ASP A 214 8.22 -22.64 30.40
C ASP A 214 8.40 -24.12 30.79
N GLU A 215 9.63 -24.61 30.80
CA GLU A 215 9.94 -26.04 31.04
C GLU A 215 9.41 -26.53 32.41
N GLU A 216 9.52 -25.69 33.48
CA GLU A 216 9.00 -26.05 34.80
C GLU A 216 7.46 -26.21 34.80
N LEU A 217 6.77 -25.32 34.06
CA LEU A 217 5.30 -25.39 33.92
C LEU A 217 4.86 -26.56 33.08
N LEU A 218 5.65 -26.90 32.08
CA LEU A 218 5.39 -28.04 31.19
C LEU A 218 5.47 -29.37 31.94
N ASP A 219 6.47 -29.53 32.78
CA ASP A 219 6.64 -30.72 33.64
C ASP A 219 5.44 -30.86 34.61
N LYS A 220 5.07 -29.79 35.30
CA LYS A 220 3.88 -29.77 36.20
C LYS A 220 2.60 -30.13 35.45
N PHE A 221 2.40 -29.59 34.24
CA PHE A 221 1.21 -29.85 33.44
C PHE A 221 1.12 -31.33 33.05
N PHE A 222 2.23 -31.96 32.65
CA PHE A 222 2.29 -33.39 32.33
C PHE A 222 2.12 -34.31 33.53
N GLU A 223 2.54 -33.86 34.74
CA GLU A 223 2.30 -34.56 36.00
C GLU A 223 0.84 -34.44 36.48
N GLY A 224 0.01 -33.65 35.76
CA GLY A 224 -1.39 -33.42 36.09
C GLY A 224 -1.59 -32.44 37.25
N GLU A 225 -0.60 -31.66 37.59
CA GLU A 225 -0.71 -30.62 38.63
C GLU A 225 -1.47 -29.41 38.06
N ARG A 226 -2.39 -28.85 38.86
CA ARG A 226 -3.11 -27.63 38.48
C ARG A 226 -2.19 -26.42 38.65
N LEU A 227 -1.93 -25.70 37.57
CA LEU A 227 -1.12 -24.46 37.61
C LEU A 227 -1.83 -23.37 38.40
N THR A 228 -1.07 -22.59 39.15
CA THR A 228 -1.55 -21.40 39.87
C THR A 228 -1.77 -20.23 38.88
N GLY A 229 -2.57 -19.24 39.31
CA GLY A 229 -2.79 -18.05 38.48
C GLY A 229 -1.50 -17.28 38.15
N GLU A 230 -0.55 -17.23 39.08
CA GLU A 230 0.76 -16.58 38.91
C GLU A 230 1.63 -17.35 37.89
N GLU A 231 1.63 -18.67 37.97
CA GLU A 231 2.33 -19.52 36.98
C GLU A 231 1.78 -19.37 35.59
N ILE A 232 0.44 -19.38 35.45
CA ILE A 232 -0.20 -19.13 34.16
C ILE A 232 0.18 -17.75 33.60
N GLU A 233 0.11 -16.70 34.42
CA GLU A 233 0.49 -15.35 33.99
C GLU A 233 1.98 -15.28 33.58
N ARG A 234 2.87 -15.99 34.24
CA ARG A 234 4.31 -16.11 33.91
C ARG A 234 4.48 -16.76 32.54
N GLY A 235 3.86 -17.91 32.31
CA GLY A 235 3.96 -18.64 31.05
C GLY A 235 3.35 -17.87 29.86
N ILE A 236 2.19 -17.27 30.04
CA ILE A 236 1.54 -16.43 29.02
C ILE A 236 2.37 -15.19 28.68
N LYS A 237 2.96 -14.54 29.69
CA LYS A 237 3.85 -13.40 29.47
C LYS A 237 5.09 -13.80 28.66
N LEU A 238 5.74 -14.91 28.99
CA LEU A 238 6.88 -15.44 28.22
C LEU A 238 6.47 -15.74 26.79
N GLY A 239 5.34 -16.43 26.58
CA GLY A 239 4.83 -16.73 25.26
C GLY A 239 4.46 -15.49 24.45
N THR A 240 3.90 -14.45 25.08
CA THR A 240 3.62 -13.18 24.43
C THR A 240 4.91 -12.49 23.99
N LEU A 241 5.92 -12.43 24.85
CA LEU A 241 7.22 -11.83 24.52
C LEU A 241 7.96 -12.56 23.39
N ASN A 242 7.88 -13.90 23.39
CA ASN A 242 8.48 -14.73 22.34
C ASN A 242 7.63 -14.84 21.07
N CYS A 243 6.42 -14.26 21.07
CA CYS A 243 5.45 -14.33 19.97
C CYS A 243 4.97 -15.76 19.64
N SER A 244 5.09 -16.71 20.59
CA SER A 244 4.51 -18.05 20.50
C SER A 244 3.03 -18.06 20.89
N THR A 245 2.61 -17.14 21.78
CA THR A 245 1.26 -17.03 22.31
C THR A 245 0.63 -15.69 21.96
N ILE A 246 -0.66 -15.70 21.58
CA ILE A 246 -1.51 -14.52 21.39
C ILE A 246 -2.54 -14.50 22.51
N THR A 247 -2.40 -13.56 23.43
CA THR A 247 -3.32 -13.35 24.54
C THR A 247 -4.66 -12.83 24.03
N VAL A 248 -5.80 -13.46 24.39
CA VAL A 248 -7.13 -13.06 23.95
C VAL A 248 -7.95 -12.48 25.10
N LEU A 249 -8.43 -11.27 24.89
CA LEU A 249 -9.35 -10.55 25.77
C LEU A 249 -10.62 -10.17 25.01
N GLY A 250 -11.64 -9.69 25.69
CA GLY A 250 -12.85 -9.25 25.05
C GLY A 250 -13.63 -8.23 25.86
N GLY A 251 -14.54 -7.54 25.16
CA GLY A 251 -15.38 -6.53 25.77
C GLY A 251 -16.18 -5.73 24.75
N SER A 252 -16.54 -4.51 25.15
CA SER A 252 -17.20 -3.51 24.31
C SER A 252 -16.50 -2.18 24.47
N ALA A 253 -15.74 -1.76 23.48
CA ALA A 253 -15.10 -0.45 23.45
C ALA A 253 -16.11 0.70 23.53
N ALA A 254 -17.27 0.56 22.86
CA ALA A 254 -18.34 1.56 22.86
C ALA A 254 -19.00 1.74 24.24
N LYS A 255 -18.99 0.71 25.09
CA LYS A 255 -19.52 0.74 26.46
C LYS A 255 -18.43 0.88 27.51
N ASN A 256 -17.17 0.96 27.10
CA ASN A 256 -16.00 0.95 27.98
C ASN A 256 -15.92 -0.32 28.86
N HIS A 257 -16.51 -1.45 28.41
CA HIS A 257 -16.46 -2.72 29.11
C HIS A 257 -15.22 -3.52 28.72
N GLY A 258 -14.48 -4.06 29.70
CA GLY A 258 -13.26 -4.84 29.47
C GLY A 258 -12.03 -4.03 29.06
N VAL A 259 -12.16 -2.72 28.84
CA VAL A 259 -11.06 -1.84 28.38
C VAL A 259 -9.99 -1.66 29.48
N ILE A 260 -10.42 -1.52 30.75
CA ILE A 260 -9.47 -1.46 31.89
C ILE A 260 -8.67 -2.76 31.97
N ASN A 261 -9.33 -3.92 31.81
CA ASN A 261 -8.64 -5.23 31.80
C ASN A 261 -7.63 -5.33 30.65
N LEU A 262 -7.96 -4.79 29.47
CA LEU A 262 -7.01 -4.69 28.35
C LEU A 262 -5.81 -3.79 28.72
N MET A 263 -6.04 -2.64 29.34
CA MET A 263 -4.97 -1.71 29.75
C MET A 263 -4.04 -2.34 30.79
N ASP A 264 -4.59 -3.05 31.77
CA ASP A 264 -3.80 -3.81 32.75
C ASP A 264 -2.92 -4.86 32.06
N LYS A 265 -3.45 -5.55 31.02
CA LYS A 265 -2.66 -6.49 30.22
C LYS A 265 -1.62 -5.80 29.34
N ILE A 266 -1.92 -4.66 28.77
CA ILE A 266 -0.94 -3.88 27.99
C ILE A 266 0.29 -3.56 28.83
N ILE A 267 0.12 -3.14 30.09
CA ILE A 267 1.26 -2.78 30.94
C ILE A 267 1.95 -4.00 31.57
N SER A 268 1.26 -5.12 31.81
CA SER A 268 1.80 -6.30 32.48
C SER A 268 2.39 -7.36 31.54
N ALA A 269 1.80 -7.57 30.37
CA ALA A 269 2.17 -8.65 29.43
C ALA A 269 2.89 -8.18 28.19
N LEU A 270 2.58 -6.97 27.65
CA LEU A 270 3.25 -6.46 26.46
C LEU A 270 4.61 -5.84 26.79
N PRO A 271 5.60 -5.96 25.89
CA PRO A 271 6.95 -5.47 26.13
C PRO A 271 7.04 -3.94 26.12
N SER A 272 7.98 -3.45 26.89
CA SER A 272 8.56 -2.11 26.71
C SER A 272 9.54 -2.10 25.52
N PRO A 273 9.98 -0.92 25.05
CA PRO A 273 11.09 -0.83 24.10
C PRO A 273 12.35 -1.56 24.58
N ILE A 274 12.64 -1.57 25.90
CA ILE A 274 13.78 -2.29 26.47
C ILE A 274 13.58 -3.80 26.39
N ASP A 275 12.39 -4.31 26.74
CA ASP A 275 12.07 -5.75 26.69
C ASP A 275 12.15 -6.29 25.26
N ARG A 276 11.92 -5.46 24.25
CA ARG A 276 12.11 -5.80 22.82
C ARG A 276 13.59 -6.02 22.46
N GLY A 277 14.54 -5.63 23.31
CA GLY A 277 15.96 -5.84 23.12
C GLY A 277 16.62 -4.96 22.05
N GLY A 278 15.87 -4.07 21.42
CA GLY A 278 16.32 -3.19 20.34
C GLY A 278 15.95 -3.69 18.94
N ARG A 279 16.47 -3.00 17.92
CA ARG A 279 16.22 -3.27 16.49
C ARG A 279 17.52 -3.30 15.69
N ASN A 280 17.63 -4.20 14.73
CA ASN A 280 18.76 -4.25 13.81
C ASN A 280 18.72 -3.08 12.83
N GLY A 281 19.70 -2.19 12.91
CA GLY A 281 20.06 -1.22 11.89
C GLY A 281 21.13 -1.78 10.94
N ILE A 282 21.44 -1.03 9.90
CA ILE A 282 22.48 -1.32 8.91
C ILE A 282 23.48 -0.16 8.99
N ASN A 283 24.74 -0.45 9.31
CA ASN A 283 25.80 0.56 9.37
C ASN A 283 26.33 0.94 7.98
N ALA A 284 27.25 1.88 7.90
CA ALA A 284 27.85 2.33 6.64
C ALA A 284 28.59 1.21 5.86
N ALA A 285 29.01 0.15 6.52
CA ALA A 285 29.65 -1.01 5.91
C ALA A 285 28.65 -2.05 5.36
N GLY A 286 27.33 -1.82 5.55
CA GLY A 286 26.28 -2.75 5.16
C GLY A 286 26.04 -3.87 6.18
N GLU A 287 26.64 -3.80 7.36
CA GLU A 287 26.56 -4.81 8.41
C GLU A 287 25.40 -4.53 9.36
N LYS A 288 24.79 -5.58 9.91
CA LYS A 288 23.74 -5.47 10.92
C LYS A 288 24.33 -5.03 12.26
N GLN A 289 23.76 -3.98 12.84
CA GLN A 289 24.10 -3.46 14.15
C GLN A 289 22.81 -3.38 14.99
N LEU A 290 22.84 -4.00 16.19
CA LEU A 290 21.72 -3.93 17.12
C LEU A 290 21.67 -2.56 17.80
N ILE A 291 20.60 -1.82 17.56
CA ILE A 291 20.33 -0.51 18.16
C ILE A 291 19.40 -0.73 19.35
N LYS A 292 19.91 -0.48 20.55
CA LYS A 292 19.16 -0.60 21.82
C LYS A 292 18.57 0.76 22.20
N PRO A 293 17.39 0.78 22.87
CA PRO A 293 16.77 2.01 23.37
C PRO A 293 17.48 2.51 24.64
N ASP A 294 18.67 3.04 24.47
CA ASP A 294 19.51 3.63 25.53
C ASP A 294 19.49 5.15 25.43
N ALA A 295 18.99 5.84 26.45
CA ALA A 295 18.89 7.30 26.47
C ALA A 295 20.28 8.01 26.50
N ALA A 296 21.34 7.32 26.89
CA ALA A 296 22.72 7.81 26.88
C ALA A 296 23.48 7.47 25.59
N GLY A 297 22.88 6.67 24.71
CA GLY A 297 23.47 6.24 23.45
C GLY A 297 23.50 7.31 22.38
N GLN A 298 24.03 6.94 21.21
CA GLN A 298 23.97 7.77 20.01
C GLN A 298 22.51 8.10 19.69
N THR A 299 22.23 9.35 19.29
CA THR A 299 20.90 9.75 18.85
C THR A 299 20.58 9.11 17.51
N ILE A 300 19.57 8.26 17.47
CA ILE A 300 19.05 7.62 16.25
C ILE A 300 17.54 7.74 16.28
N VAL A 301 16.98 8.41 15.30
CA VAL A 301 15.56 8.73 15.21
C VAL A 301 15.03 8.26 13.87
N LYS A 302 14.00 7.42 13.88
CA LYS A 302 13.33 6.93 12.66
C LYS A 302 12.05 7.71 12.42
N VAL A 303 11.87 8.19 11.20
CA VAL A 303 10.62 8.80 10.74
C VAL A 303 9.72 7.71 10.20
N PHE A 304 8.58 7.49 10.83
CA PHE A 304 7.66 6.44 10.40
C PHE A 304 6.43 6.96 9.64
N LYS A 305 6.13 8.27 9.72
CA LYS A 305 5.05 8.91 8.97
C LYS A 305 5.32 10.39 8.78
N THR A 306 4.96 10.91 7.63
CA THR A 306 4.92 12.36 7.36
C THR A 306 3.46 12.79 7.18
N ILE A 307 3.07 13.89 7.81
CA ILE A 307 1.78 14.54 7.64
C ILE A 307 2.03 15.88 6.97
N VAL A 308 1.30 16.18 5.92
CA VAL A 308 1.42 17.45 5.18
C VAL A 308 0.25 18.36 5.53
N ASP A 309 0.56 19.46 6.20
CA ASP A 309 -0.38 20.53 6.47
C ASP A 309 -0.08 21.73 5.56
N PRO A 310 -1.07 22.27 4.83
CA PRO A 310 -0.84 23.39 3.90
C PRO A 310 -0.31 24.66 4.55
N PHE A 311 -0.58 24.87 5.86
CA PHE A 311 -0.23 26.09 6.59
C PHE A 311 1.02 25.92 7.46
N VAL A 312 1.15 24.79 8.15
CA VAL A 312 2.26 24.50 9.08
C VAL A 312 3.43 23.84 8.36
N GLY A 313 3.20 23.21 7.22
CA GLY A 313 4.19 22.45 6.46
C GLY A 313 4.23 20.96 6.85
N LYS A 314 5.41 20.35 6.79
CA LYS A 314 5.59 18.93 7.13
C LYS A 314 5.70 18.72 8.64
N LEU A 315 4.94 17.75 9.15
CA LEU A 315 5.06 17.20 10.50
C LEU A 315 5.49 15.74 10.36
N ASN A 316 6.69 15.42 10.83
CA ASN A 316 7.24 14.08 10.76
C ASN A 316 7.02 13.36 12.09
N LEU A 317 6.22 12.31 12.11
CA LEU A 317 6.08 11.42 13.25
C LEU A 317 7.32 10.55 13.37
N ILE A 318 7.90 10.52 14.56
CA ILE A 318 9.19 9.90 14.82
C ILE A 318 9.13 8.90 15.99
N LYS A 319 9.98 7.89 15.90
CA LYS A 319 10.36 7.04 17.04
C LYS A 319 11.84 7.24 17.33
N VAL A 320 12.18 7.54 18.59
CA VAL A 320 13.57 7.62 19.02
C VAL A 320 14.07 6.20 19.32
N MET A 321 14.96 5.72 18.46
CA MET A 321 15.48 4.34 18.55
C MET A 321 16.59 4.22 19.60
N SER A 322 17.40 5.28 19.80
CA SER A 322 18.48 5.40 20.76
C SER A 322 18.79 6.87 21.03
N GLY A 323 19.40 7.18 22.13
CA GLY A 323 19.75 8.54 22.52
C GLY A 323 18.56 9.40 22.90
N SER A 324 18.63 10.68 22.58
CA SER A 324 17.54 11.64 22.75
C SER A 324 17.59 12.73 21.70
N ILE A 325 16.42 13.11 21.18
CA ILE A 325 16.29 14.26 20.28
C ILE A 325 15.88 15.50 21.06
N LYS A 326 16.57 16.63 20.83
CA LYS A 326 16.34 17.89 21.55
C LYS A 326 16.18 19.06 20.59
N VAL A 327 15.37 20.03 21.00
CA VAL A 327 15.25 21.31 20.26
C VAL A 327 16.60 22.02 20.23
N GLY A 328 16.96 22.59 19.09
CA GLY A 328 18.22 23.29 18.87
C GLY A 328 19.37 22.42 18.36
N THR A 329 19.27 21.10 18.42
CA THR A 329 20.31 20.19 17.89
C THR A 329 20.24 20.13 16.34
N THR A 330 21.37 19.77 15.73
CA THR A 330 21.45 19.43 14.31
C THR A 330 21.75 17.96 14.16
N LEU A 331 20.95 17.23 13.40
CA LEU A 331 21.11 15.81 13.13
C LEU A 331 21.37 15.60 11.64
N ASN A 332 22.17 14.59 11.32
CA ASN A 332 22.37 14.15 9.95
C ASN A 332 21.15 13.35 9.48
N VAL A 333 20.82 13.45 8.22
CA VAL A 333 19.84 12.62 7.54
C VAL A 333 20.59 11.71 6.58
N TYR A 334 20.33 10.43 6.63
CA TYR A 334 21.04 9.44 5.81
C TYR A 334 20.95 9.84 4.32
N ASP A 335 22.11 9.99 3.66
CA ASP A 335 22.29 10.41 2.27
C ASP A 335 21.64 11.75 1.85
N LYS A 336 21.18 12.58 2.80
CA LYS A 336 20.46 13.84 2.48
C LYS A 336 21.02 15.10 3.16
N GLY A 337 22.16 15.00 3.85
CA GLY A 337 22.76 16.12 4.56
C GLY A 337 22.32 16.22 6.02
N SER A 338 22.08 17.42 6.54
CA SER A 338 21.71 17.63 7.94
C SER A 338 20.53 18.57 8.09
N GLU A 339 19.75 18.37 9.17
CA GLU A 339 18.58 19.15 9.52
C GLU A 339 18.68 19.67 10.97
N LYS A 340 18.24 20.92 11.17
CA LYS A 340 18.17 21.53 12.49
C LYS A 340 16.80 21.29 13.13
N ILE A 341 16.77 20.73 14.31
CA ILE A 341 15.54 20.46 15.04
C ILE A 341 15.05 21.76 15.69
N THR A 342 14.00 22.33 15.13
CA THR A 342 13.45 23.63 15.59
C THR A 342 12.28 23.50 16.55
N ALA A 343 11.52 22.40 16.46
CA ALA A 343 10.35 22.16 17.30
C ALA A 343 10.07 20.65 17.42
N LEU A 344 9.72 20.23 18.62
CA LEU A 344 9.32 18.87 18.96
C LEU A 344 7.93 18.88 19.60
N TYR A 345 7.16 17.83 19.33
CA TYR A 345 5.79 17.71 19.84
C TYR A 345 5.48 16.28 20.28
N TYR A 346 4.66 16.14 21.31
CA TYR A 346 3.77 14.99 21.46
C TYR A 346 2.48 15.26 20.75
N VAL A 347 1.95 14.26 20.04
CA VAL A 347 0.79 14.41 19.17
C VAL A 347 -0.36 13.56 19.68
N ASN A 348 -1.53 14.17 19.81
CA ASN A 348 -2.79 13.51 20.16
C ASN A 348 -3.83 13.87 19.06
N GLY A 349 -3.87 13.04 18.00
CA GLY A 349 -4.63 13.36 16.80
C GLY A 349 -4.18 14.70 16.20
N LYS A 350 -5.09 15.67 16.13
CA LYS A 350 -4.79 17.02 15.63
C LYS A 350 -4.03 17.90 16.63
N LYS A 351 -4.11 17.58 17.94
CA LYS A 351 -3.50 18.41 18.99
C LYS A 351 -2.01 18.12 19.11
N GLN A 352 -1.21 19.19 19.13
CA GLN A 352 0.25 19.13 19.30
C GLN A 352 0.63 19.78 20.62
N GLN A 353 1.37 19.06 21.44
CA GLN A 353 1.91 19.57 22.72
C GLN A 353 3.42 19.71 22.57
N ALA A 354 3.94 20.93 22.66
CA ALA A 354 5.36 21.20 22.54
C ALA A 354 6.16 20.53 23.67
N THR A 355 7.35 20.02 23.32
CA THR A 355 8.33 19.49 24.26
C THR A 355 9.73 19.87 23.80
N ASP A 356 10.67 19.92 24.75
CA ASP A 356 12.07 20.25 24.45
C ASP A 356 12.92 19.01 24.15
N CYS A 357 12.44 17.82 24.55
CA CYS A 357 13.18 16.57 24.42
C CYS A 357 12.23 15.37 24.26
N ILE A 358 12.63 14.39 23.44
CA ILE A 358 12.02 13.05 23.35
C ILE A 358 13.16 12.04 23.52
N GLU A 359 13.00 11.09 24.43
CA GLU A 359 14.04 10.10 24.79
C GLU A 359 13.84 8.77 24.07
N ALA A 360 14.88 7.93 24.13
CA ALA A 360 14.89 6.59 23.52
C ALA A 360 13.66 5.75 23.89
N GLY A 361 13.09 5.08 22.91
CA GLY A 361 11.89 4.26 23.04
C GLY A 361 10.58 5.01 22.86
N ASP A 362 10.56 6.34 22.91
CA ASP A 362 9.33 7.13 22.83
C ASP A 362 8.98 7.58 21.41
N ILE A 363 7.71 7.92 21.22
CA ILE A 363 7.13 8.42 19.97
C ILE A 363 6.77 9.90 20.15
N GLY A 364 7.05 10.69 19.12
CA GLY A 364 6.66 12.08 19.03
C GLY A 364 6.69 12.59 17.59
N ALA A 365 6.85 13.91 17.42
CA ALA A 365 6.89 14.52 16.10
C ALA A 365 7.91 15.66 16.02
N VAL A 366 8.46 15.87 14.84
CA VAL A 366 9.32 17.00 14.48
C VAL A 366 8.65 17.80 13.38
N ALA A 367 8.59 19.11 13.54
CA ALA A 367 8.02 19.98 12.51
C ALA A 367 9.11 20.70 11.71
N LYS A 368 8.75 21.12 10.49
CA LYS A 368 9.52 22.01 9.63
C LYS A 368 10.86 21.42 9.16
N LEU A 369 10.95 20.11 9.00
CA LEU A 369 12.09 19.49 8.30
C LEU A 369 11.88 19.59 6.78
N SER A 370 12.93 20.00 6.06
CA SER A 370 12.82 20.28 4.61
C SER A 370 13.06 19.03 3.76
N ASN A 371 14.11 18.27 4.10
CA ASN A 371 14.60 17.15 3.27
C ASN A 371 14.33 15.79 3.90
N VAL A 372 13.36 15.70 4.80
CA VAL A 372 13.01 14.46 5.52
C VAL A 372 11.69 13.92 5.02
N ALA A 373 11.67 12.62 4.78
CA ALA A 373 10.52 11.84 4.32
C ALA A 373 10.24 10.64 5.24
N THR A 374 9.10 10.01 5.05
CA THR A 374 8.76 8.74 5.71
C THR A 374 9.80 7.66 5.39
N GLY A 375 10.32 6.99 6.41
CA GLY A 375 11.38 5.97 6.31
C GLY A 375 12.79 6.50 6.57
N ASP A 376 13.00 7.81 6.54
CA ASP A 376 14.33 8.40 6.81
C ASP A 376 14.77 8.23 8.27
N VAL A 377 16.08 8.26 8.45
CA VAL A 377 16.73 8.17 9.76
C VAL A 377 17.56 9.41 10.01
N LEU A 378 17.30 10.06 11.15
CA LEU A 378 18.13 11.17 11.64
C LEU A 378 19.07 10.63 12.71
N TYR A 379 20.32 11.06 12.68
CA TYR A 379 21.34 10.57 13.61
C TYR A 379 22.41 11.62 13.92
N ASP A 380 23.05 11.49 15.09
CA ASP A 380 24.34 12.06 15.39
C ASP A 380 25.41 10.95 15.31
N GLY A 381 26.66 11.25 15.03
CA GLY A 381 27.74 10.25 14.98
C GLY A 381 27.71 9.35 13.73
N ALA A 382 27.83 8.02 13.92
CA ALA A 382 27.93 7.06 12.81
C ALA A 382 26.60 6.88 12.06
N PRO A 383 26.61 6.81 10.70
CA PRO A 383 25.40 6.64 9.91
C PRO A 383 24.80 5.25 10.11
N ILE A 384 23.48 5.25 10.32
CA ILE A 384 22.66 4.03 10.47
C ILE A 384 21.43 4.18 9.58
N SER A 385 21.05 3.10 8.92
CA SER A 385 19.78 2.95 8.22
C SER A 385 19.00 1.74 8.75
N PHE A 386 17.73 1.62 8.40
CA PHE A 386 16.90 0.46 8.71
C PHE A 386 16.31 -0.13 7.44
N LYS A 387 15.92 -1.41 7.48
CA LYS A 387 15.18 -2.03 6.37
C LYS A 387 13.97 -1.14 6.04
N PRO A 388 13.73 -0.80 4.76
CA PRO A 388 12.53 -0.08 4.35
C PRO A 388 11.25 -0.84 4.75
N VAL A 389 10.18 -0.11 4.98
CA VAL A 389 8.86 -0.68 5.25
C VAL A 389 8.34 -1.34 3.97
N ASP A 390 7.66 -2.47 4.10
CA ASP A 390 7.03 -3.15 2.99
C ASP A 390 5.83 -2.32 2.49
N VAL A 391 5.97 -1.73 1.30
CA VAL A 391 4.94 -0.93 0.64
C VAL A 391 4.16 -1.82 -0.32
N PRO A 392 2.83 -1.90 -0.21
CA PRO A 392 2.01 -2.64 -1.16
C PRO A 392 2.22 -2.15 -2.59
N PRO A 393 2.25 -3.03 -3.60
CA PRO A 393 2.46 -2.61 -4.98
C PRO A 393 1.30 -1.76 -5.48
N ALA A 394 1.63 -0.69 -6.22
CA ALA A 394 0.67 0.20 -6.86
C ALA A 394 0.15 -0.46 -8.16
N VAL A 395 -0.87 -1.30 -8.04
CA VAL A 395 -1.40 -2.12 -9.15
C VAL A 395 -2.62 -1.52 -9.84
N TYR A 396 -3.23 -0.50 -9.27
CA TYR A 396 -4.38 0.20 -9.84
C TYR A 396 -3.94 1.58 -10.34
N SER A 397 -4.11 1.84 -11.64
CA SER A 397 -3.68 3.08 -12.28
C SER A 397 -4.82 3.76 -13.01
N MET A 398 -4.93 5.08 -12.86
CA MET A 398 -5.86 5.95 -13.58
C MET A 398 -5.09 7.11 -14.22
N ALA A 399 -5.55 7.57 -15.39
CA ALA A 399 -5.05 8.79 -15.96
C ALA A 399 -5.60 9.99 -15.18
N VAL A 400 -4.72 10.91 -14.79
CA VAL A 400 -5.06 12.10 -14.00
C VAL A 400 -4.89 13.35 -14.83
N SER A 401 -5.91 14.20 -14.82
CA SER A 401 -5.92 15.48 -15.51
C SER A 401 -6.53 16.59 -14.64
N ALA A 402 -6.32 17.83 -15.03
CA ALA A 402 -6.94 18.97 -14.38
C ALA A 402 -8.42 19.10 -14.81
N ALA A 403 -9.31 19.35 -13.84
CA ALA A 403 -10.70 19.70 -14.14
C ALA A 403 -10.79 21.02 -14.92
N LYS A 404 -9.85 21.94 -14.70
CA LYS A 404 -9.74 23.21 -15.40
C LYS A 404 -8.41 23.30 -16.13
N LYS A 405 -8.47 23.63 -17.43
CA LYS A 405 -7.28 23.81 -18.27
C LYS A 405 -6.36 24.89 -17.69
N GLY A 406 -5.05 24.57 -17.59
CA GLY A 406 -4.02 25.47 -17.04
C GLY A 406 -3.76 25.32 -15.54
N GLU A 407 -4.42 24.37 -14.86
CA GLU A 407 -4.16 24.04 -13.45
C GLU A 407 -3.28 22.77 -13.28
N GLU A 408 -2.77 22.22 -14.37
CA GLU A 408 -2.00 20.97 -14.38
C GLU A 408 -0.81 21.02 -13.42
N ASP A 409 0.00 22.10 -13.47
CA ASP A 409 1.18 22.25 -12.61
C ASP A 409 0.80 22.30 -11.12
N LYS A 410 -0.32 22.93 -10.77
CA LYS A 410 -0.80 22.99 -9.39
C LYS A 410 -1.22 21.62 -8.88
N ILE A 411 -1.91 20.84 -9.73
CA ILE A 411 -2.34 19.49 -9.40
C ILE A 411 -1.12 18.61 -9.16
N PHE A 412 -0.15 18.62 -10.06
CA PHE A 412 1.06 17.80 -9.90
C PHE A 412 1.89 18.21 -8.69
N ALA A 413 2.03 19.52 -8.44
CA ALA A 413 2.70 20.00 -7.22
C ALA A 413 1.96 19.56 -5.94
N GLY A 414 0.63 19.58 -5.94
CA GLY A 414 -0.19 19.11 -4.83
C GLY A 414 -0.09 17.60 -4.62
N LEU A 415 -0.16 16.81 -5.70
CA LEU A 415 -0.01 15.36 -5.66
C LEU A 415 1.38 14.94 -5.18
N HIS A 416 2.45 15.61 -5.62
CA HIS A 416 3.81 15.35 -5.11
C HIS A 416 3.92 15.60 -3.60
N LYS A 417 3.25 16.63 -3.07
CA LYS A 417 3.19 16.84 -1.62
C LYS A 417 2.41 15.73 -0.91
N LEU A 418 1.33 15.21 -1.52
CA LEU A 418 0.59 14.09 -0.95
C LEU A 418 1.38 12.77 -1.00
N MET A 419 2.32 12.58 -1.93
CA MET A 419 3.25 11.45 -1.94
C MET A 419 4.19 11.45 -0.73
N ASP A 420 4.51 12.61 -0.14
CA ASP A 420 5.22 12.67 1.14
C ASP A 420 4.39 12.10 2.30
N GLU A 421 3.04 12.24 2.22
CA GLU A 421 2.09 11.76 3.24
C GLU A 421 1.77 10.27 3.06
N ASP A 422 1.52 9.83 1.82
CA ASP A 422 1.21 8.44 1.47
C ASP A 422 2.23 7.92 0.44
N ILE A 423 3.13 7.05 0.89
CA ILE A 423 4.20 6.48 0.07
C ILE A 423 3.74 5.31 -0.81
N SER A 424 2.47 4.91 -0.72
CA SER A 424 1.92 3.76 -1.46
C SER A 424 1.30 4.11 -2.80
N PHE A 425 1.31 5.38 -3.19
CA PHE A 425 0.93 5.81 -4.53
C PHE A 425 2.07 6.57 -5.22
N ARG A 426 2.00 6.64 -6.55
CA ARG A 426 2.98 7.33 -7.38
C ARG A 426 2.33 8.01 -8.57
N ILE A 427 3.06 8.95 -9.16
CA ILE A 427 2.69 9.66 -10.38
C ILE A 427 3.78 9.42 -11.41
N ASP A 428 3.39 8.87 -12.55
CA ASP A 428 4.29 8.59 -13.65
C ASP A 428 3.74 9.17 -14.96
N LYS A 429 4.61 9.66 -15.82
CA LYS A 429 4.22 10.06 -17.17
C LYS A 429 4.31 8.85 -18.11
N ASN A 430 3.19 8.49 -18.71
CA ASN A 430 3.20 7.52 -19.80
C ASN A 430 3.71 8.21 -21.07
N HIS A 431 4.91 7.85 -21.52
CA HIS A 431 5.56 8.47 -22.67
C HIS A 431 4.88 8.12 -24.00
N ASP A 432 4.19 6.98 -24.08
CA ASP A 432 3.52 6.51 -25.28
C ASP A 432 2.18 7.20 -25.52
N THR A 433 1.40 7.40 -24.44
CA THR A 433 0.08 8.05 -24.53
C THR A 433 0.14 9.54 -24.16
N GLY A 434 1.24 10.00 -23.58
CA GLY A 434 1.42 11.37 -23.09
C GLY A 434 0.64 11.68 -21.82
N GLU A 435 -0.08 10.72 -21.26
CA GLU A 435 -0.90 10.89 -20.08
C GLU A 435 -0.05 10.86 -18.80
N MET A 436 -0.52 11.57 -17.78
CA MET A 436 -0.04 11.40 -16.42
C MET A 436 -0.87 10.33 -15.73
N LEU A 437 -0.22 9.32 -15.17
CA LEU A 437 -0.84 8.21 -14.47
C LEU A 437 -0.69 8.39 -12.97
N LEU A 438 -1.79 8.29 -12.25
CA LEU A 438 -1.84 8.16 -10.80
C LEU A 438 -2.03 6.68 -10.47
N SER A 439 -1.04 6.06 -9.86
CA SER A 439 -1.03 4.63 -9.56
C SER A 439 -1.00 4.40 -8.05
N GLY A 440 -1.83 3.51 -7.54
CA GLY A 440 -1.95 3.17 -6.13
C GLY A 440 -2.42 1.74 -5.90
N VAL A 441 -2.76 1.45 -4.66
CA VAL A 441 -3.16 0.10 -4.22
C VAL A 441 -4.58 -0.23 -4.69
N GLY A 442 -5.47 0.77 -4.80
CA GLY A 442 -6.85 0.56 -5.21
C GLY A 442 -7.63 1.83 -5.51
N GLU A 443 -8.85 1.65 -6.02
CA GLU A 443 -9.74 2.72 -6.46
C GLU A 443 -10.09 3.70 -5.33
N THR A 444 -10.40 3.18 -4.14
CA THR A 444 -10.76 4.00 -2.99
C THR A 444 -9.63 4.94 -2.58
N GLN A 445 -8.39 4.47 -2.61
CA GLN A 445 -7.22 5.28 -2.31
C GLN A 445 -7.09 6.45 -3.30
N LEU A 446 -7.13 6.18 -4.61
CA LEU A 446 -6.98 7.23 -5.62
C LEU A 446 -8.10 8.28 -5.55
N ALA A 447 -9.33 7.84 -5.31
CA ALA A 447 -10.45 8.75 -5.11
C ALA A 447 -10.26 9.67 -3.89
N ILE A 448 -9.71 9.15 -2.80
CA ILE A 448 -9.40 9.91 -1.58
C ILE A 448 -8.25 10.89 -1.82
N ILE A 449 -7.19 10.48 -2.53
CA ILE A 449 -6.07 11.35 -2.90
C ILE A 449 -6.57 12.58 -3.66
N CYS A 450 -7.47 12.37 -4.64
CA CYS A 450 -8.08 13.49 -5.40
C CYS A 450 -8.93 14.41 -4.51
N ARG A 451 -9.65 13.87 -3.53
CA ARG A 451 -10.42 14.69 -2.57
C ARG A 451 -9.51 15.45 -1.61
N LYS A 452 -8.47 14.79 -1.06
CA LYS A 452 -7.44 15.45 -0.25
C LYS A 452 -6.74 16.58 -1.03
N LEU A 453 -6.44 16.36 -2.31
CA LEU A 453 -5.89 17.39 -3.20
C LEU A 453 -6.81 18.62 -3.27
N LYS A 454 -8.12 18.39 -3.45
CA LYS A 454 -9.11 19.49 -3.49
C LYS A 454 -9.20 20.21 -2.15
N HIS A 455 -9.29 19.48 -1.02
CA HIS A 455 -9.45 20.09 0.30
C HIS A 455 -8.17 20.80 0.79
N LYS A 456 -7.00 20.19 0.63
CA LYS A 456 -5.73 20.73 1.13
C LYS A 456 -5.14 21.80 0.22
N PHE A 457 -5.28 21.67 -1.11
CA PHE A 457 -4.60 22.53 -2.09
C PHE A 457 -5.54 23.29 -3.03
N GLY A 458 -6.86 23.10 -2.91
CA GLY A 458 -7.86 23.81 -3.71
C GLY A 458 -7.85 23.45 -5.20
N SER A 459 -7.21 22.35 -5.58
CA SER A 459 -7.07 21.90 -6.97
C SER A 459 -7.91 20.65 -7.22
N GLU A 460 -8.67 20.62 -8.31
CA GLU A 460 -9.56 19.51 -8.64
C GLU A 460 -9.01 18.67 -9.78
N ALA A 461 -8.70 17.40 -9.48
CA ALA A 461 -8.26 16.42 -10.44
C ALA A 461 -9.41 15.52 -10.90
N VAL A 462 -9.37 15.10 -12.17
CA VAL A 462 -10.29 14.15 -12.78
C VAL A 462 -9.51 12.89 -13.12
N LEU A 463 -10.07 11.74 -12.71
CA LEU A 463 -9.53 10.43 -13.03
C LEU A 463 -10.33 9.82 -14.19
N THR A 464 -9.61 9.32 -15.20
CA THR A 464 -10.16 8.59 -16.35
C THR A 464 -9.42 7.29 -16.56
N GLU A 465 -10.01 6.33 -17.26
CA GLU A 465 -9.32 5.09 -17.64
C GLU A 465 -8.09 5.43 -18.50
N PRO A 466 -6.90 4.85 -18.22
CA PRO A 466 -5.70 5.11 -19.01
C PRO A 466 -5.87 4.60 -20.44
N LYS A 467 -5.36 5.36 -21.39
CA LYS A 467 -5.29 4.89 -22.79
C LYS A 467 -4.32 3.73 -22.91
N ILE A 468 -4.71 2.74 -23.70
CA ILE A 468 -3.82 1.64 -24.04
C ILE A 468 -2.85 2.11 -25.13
N ALA A 469 -1.57 1.81 -24.91
CA ALA A 469 -0.51 2.16 -25.87
C ALA A 469 -0.52 1.18 -27.07
N TYR A 470 -1.59 1.21 -27.85
CA TYR A 470 -1.65 0.42 -29.08
C TYR A 470 -0.58 0.87 -30.08
N ARG A 471 -0.17 -0.08 -30.94
CA ARG A 471 0.71 0.14 -32.09
C ARG A 471 0.05 -0.35 -33.36
N GLU A 472 0.55 0.07 -34.51
CA GLU A 472 0.20 -0.51 -35.81
C GLU A 472 1.42 -1.17 -36.41
N THR A 473 1.24 -2.19 -37.23
CA THR A 473 2.29 -2.82 -38.03
C THR A 473 1.70 -3.32 -39.38
N ILE A 474 2.55 -3.84 -40.27
CA ILE A 474 2.18 -4.40 -41.55
C ILE A 474 2.52 -5.88 -41.61
N ARG A 475 1.71 -6.66 -42.37
CA ARG A 475 1.89 -8.12 -42.48
C ARG A 475 2.55 -8.56 -43.79
N LYS A 476 2.62 -7.68 -44.76
CA LYS A 476 3.24 -7.95 -46.09
C LYS A 476 3.90 -6.73 -46.66
N MET A 477 4.80 -6.96 -47.59
CA MET A 477 5.45 -5.94 -48.37
C MET A 477 4.45 -5.19 -49.25
N ALA A 478 4.62 -3.86 -49.33
CA ALA A 478 3.93 -3.01 -50.33
C ALA A 478 4.87 -1.88 -50.79
N GLU A 479 4.65 -1.45 -52.02
CA GLU A 479 5.40 -0.31 -52.57
C GLU A 479 4.47 0.88 -52.75
N GLY A 480 4.98 2.07 -52.51
CA GLY A 480 4.27 3.31 -52.68
C GLY A 480 5.08 4.37 -53.41
N GLU A 481 4.42 5.10 -54.27
CA GLU A 481 4.97 6.24 -54.97
C GLU A 481 4.39 7.52 -54.38
N GLY A 482 5.27 8.45 -53.98
CA GLY A 482 4.87 9.77 -53.53
C GLY A 482 5.47 10.87 -54.38
N LYS A 483 4.62 11.73 -54.93
CA LYS A 483 5.01 12.85 -55.77
C LYS A 483 4.40 14.15 -55.27
N HIS A 484 5.22 15.02 -54.75
CA HIS A 484 4.83 16.37 -54.33
C HIS A 484 5.25 17.39 -55.39
N LYS A 485 4.28 18.02 -56.02
CA LYS A 485 4.49 19.11 -57.00
C LYS A 485 3.58 20.28 -56.63
N LYS A 486 4.18 21.42 -56.28
CA LYS A 486 3.44 22.64 -55.96
C LYS A 486 4.06 23.81 -56.69
N GLN A 487 3.28 24.57 -57.46
CA GLN A 487 3.67 25.77 -58.16
C GLN A 487 2.68 26.88 -57.77
N SER A 488 3.13 27.86 -56.99
CA SER A 488 2.33 28.99 -56.56
C SER A 488 3.17 30.27 -56.66
N GLY A 489 3.35 30.78 -57.93
CA GLY A 489 4.01 32.05 -58.19
C GLY A 489 5.42 32.20 -57.60
N GLY A 490 6.48 31.86 -58.33
CA GLY A 490 7.88 31.85 -57.86
C GLY A 490 8.55 30.48 -57.99
N ALA A 491 9.63 30.21 -57.24
CA ALA A 491 10.31 28.91 -57.23
C ALA A 491 9.38 27.80 -56.74
N GLY A 492 9.13 26.79 -57.56
CA GLY A 492 8.28 25.64 -57.28
C GLY A 492 8.83 24.74 -56.20
N GLN A 493 8.05 23.73 -55.80
CA GLN A 493 8.46 22.64 -54.93
C GLN A 493 8.26 21.31 -55.69
N TYR A 494 9.31 20.50 -55.76
CA TYR A 494 9.29 19.20 -56.39
C TYR A 494 10.00 18.17 -55.56
N GLY A 495 9.32 17.07 -55.25
CA GLY A 495 9.89 15.89 -54.58
C GLY A 495 9.16 14.65 -55.09
N HIS A 496 9.91 13.62 -55.42
CA HIS A 496 9.36 12.36 -55.91
C HIS A 496 10.21 11.20 -55.41
N CYS A 497 9.61 10.23 -54.72
CA CYS A 497 10.26 9.03 -54.26
C CYS A 497 9.34 7.81 -54.38
N LYS A 498 9.95 6.65 -54.58
CA LYS A 498 9.30 5.33 -54.44
C LYS A 498 9.94 4.61 -53.28
N VAL A 499 9.08 4.11 -52.43
CA VAL A 499 9.49 3.45 -51.17
C VAL A 499 8.82 2.11 -51.08
N ARG A 500 9.60 1.11 -50.69
CA ARG A 500 9.13 -0.23 -50.32
C ARG A 500 9.03 -0.32 -48.82
N PHE A 501 7.92 -0.83 -48.33
CA PHE A 501 7.65 -1.06 -46.89
C PHE A 501 7.52 -2.55 -46.68
N GLU A 502 8.32 -3.07 -45.74
CA GLU A 502 8.39 -4.50 -45.39
C GLU A 502 8.31 -4.66 -43.89
N PRO A 503 7.67 -5.75 -43.35
CA PRO A 503 7.77 -6.08 -41.93
C PRO A 503 9.17 -6.59 -41.60
N GLY A 504 9.57 -6.55 -40.33
CA GLY A 504 10.86 -7.09 -39.85
C GLY A 504 11.98 -6.09 -39.81
N ALA A 505 11.73 -4.91 -39.22
CA ALA A 505 12.80 -3.98 -38.88
C ALA A 505 13.82 -4.58 -37.91
N ALA A 506 15.12 -4.31 -38.09
CA ALA A 506 16.19 -4.92 -37.31
C ALA A 506 16.07 -4.70 -35.79
N ASP A 507 15.52 -3.55 -35.36
CA ASP A 507 15.27 -3.19 -33.95
C ASP A 507 13.80 -3.42 -33.51
N GLY A 508 12.97 -4.01 -34.40
CA GLY A 508 11.52 -4.17 -34.14
C GLY A 508 10.75 -2.85 -34.17
N LEU A 509 11.35 -1.73 -34.52
CA LEU A 509 10.71 -0.41 -34.53
C LEU A 509 10.66 0.20 -35.95
N TYR A 510 11.74 0.80 -36.41
CA TYR A 510 11.83 1.49 -37.69
C TYR A 510 13.22 1.35 -38.27
N GLU A 511 13.30 0.87 -39.52
CA GLU A 511 14.54 0.75 -40.27
C GLU A 511 14.43 1.52 -41.57
N PHE A 512 15.42 2.35 -41.89
CA PHE A 512 15.51 3.04 -43.17
C PHE A 512 16.69 2.51 -43.99
N VAL A 513 16.42 2.20 -45.24
CA VAL A 513 17.46 1.70 -46.17
C VAL A 513 17.43 2.57 -47.43
N ASP A 514 18.60 3.06 -47.84
CA ASP A 514 18.82 3.72 -49.13
C ASP A 514 19.30 2.69 -50.16
N ALA A 515 18.48 2.44 -51.17
CA ALA A 515 18.76 1.59 -52.33
C ALA A 515 18.63 2.33 -53.65
N VAL A 516 18.73 3.65 -53.63
CA VAL A 516 18.63 4.49 -54.87
C VAL A 516 19.85 4.26 -55.71
N VAL A 517 19.61 3.92 -57.02
CA VAL A 517 20.66 3.69 -58.01
C VAL A 517 20.64 4.79 -59.06
N GLY A 518 21.87 5.15 -59.56
CA GLY A 518 22.03 6.08 -60.68
C GLY A 518 21.71 7.55 -60.37
N GLY A 519 21.61 7.91 -59.07
CA GLY A 519 21.36 9.31 -58.67
C GLY A 519 19.94 9.80 -59.00
N ALA A 520 18.97 8.91 -59.10
CA ALA A 520 17.56 9.25 -59.34
C ALA A 520 17.02 10.26 -58.31
N ILE A 521 17.45 10.14 -57.04
CA ILE A 521 17.30 11.14 -56.00
C ILE A 521 18.72 11.62 -55.63
N PRO A 522 19.02 12.90 -55.69
CA PRO A 522 20.32 13.41 -55.20
C PRO A 522 20.53 13.07 -53.71
N ASN A 523 21.76 12.65 -53.34
CA ASN A 523 22.09 12.17 -52.02
C ASN A 523 21.77 13.15 -50.88
N ASN A 524 21.82 14.47 -51.14
CA ASN A 524 21.44 15.50 -50.17
C ASN A 524 19.92 15.49 -49.82
N TYR A 525 19.04 14.84 -50.61
CA TYR A 525 17.62 14.74 -50.29
C TYR A 525 17.20 13.40 -49.68
N ILE A 526 18.08 12.40 -49.67
CA ILE A 526 17.80 11.11 -49.02
C ILE A 526 17.48 11.27 -47.53
N PRO A 527 18.20 12.09 -46.75
CA PRO A 527 17.85 12.36 -45.35
C PRO A 527 16.46 13.01 -45.19
N ALA A 528 16.00 13.79 -46.18
CA ALA A 528 14.67 14.38 -46.17
C ALA A 528 13.58 13.33 -46.36
N VAL A 529 13.84 12.29 -47.14
CA VAL A 529 12.94 11.13 -47.32
C VAL A 529 12.84 10.36 -46.00
N ASP A 530 13.97 10.03 -45.35
CA ASP A 530 13.99 9.37 -44.04
C ASP A 530 13.23 10.18 -43.01
N LYS A 531 13.47 11.48 -42.94
CA LYS A 531 12.74 12.40 -42.05
C LYS A 531 11.23 12.34 -42.27
N GLY A 532 10.80 12.38 -43.55
CA GLY A 532 9.40 12.31 -43.91
C GLY A 532 8.74 11.00 -43.50
N LEU A 533 9.45 9.87 -43.67
CA LEU A 533 8.98 8.54 -43.23
C LEU A 533 8.92 8.42 -41.71
N ARG A 534 9.93 8.91 -41.01
CA ARG A 534 9.93 8.94 -39.49
C ARG A 534 8.78 9.78 -38.94
N GLU A 535 8.37 10.83 -39.64
CA GLU A 535 7.19 11.59 -39.25
C GLU A 535 5.89 10.83 -39.62
N ALA A 536 5.86 10.13 -40.74
CA ALA A 536 4.69 9.40 -41.19
C ALA A 536 4.37 8.18 -40.34
N VAL A 537 5.39 7.42 -39.90
CA VAL A 537 5.20 6.22 -39.05
C VAL A 537 4.72 6.56 -37.63
N LYS A 538 4.80 7.81 -37.21
CA LYS A 538 4.20 8.23 -35.91
C LYS A 538 2.69 8.17 -35.93
N GLU A 539 2.05 8.14 -37.10
CA GLU A 539 0.61 8.07 -37.24
C GLU A 539 0.23 6.93 -38.21
N GLY A 540 -0.31 5.86 -37.65
CA GLY A 540 -0.76 4.70 -38.40
C GLY A 540 -2.05 5.00 -39.23
N VAL A 541 -2.33 4.14 -40.16
CA VAL A 541 -3.44 4.35 -41.16
C VAL A 541 -4.78 3.78 -40.70
N LEU A 542 -4.80 2.87 -39.69
CA LEU A 542 -6.02 2.24 -39.21
C LEU A 542 -6.73 3.08 -38.15
N ALA A 543 -6.02 3.40 -37.10
CA ALA A 543 -6.53 4.09 -35.94
C ALA A 543 -5.67 5.31 -35.54
N GLY A 544 -4.51 5.48 -36.19
CA GLY A 544 -3.56 6.56 -35.94
C GLY A 544 -2.56 6.26 -34.80
N TYR A 545 -2.40 4.99 -34.46
CA TYR A 545 -1.38 4.58 -33.53
C TYR A 545 0.00 4.52 -34.20
N PRO A 546 1.11 4.72 -33.46
CA PRO A 546 2.45 4.66 -34.06
C PRO A 546 2.69 3.30 -34.75
N MET A 547 3.26 3.36 -35.96
CA MET A 547 3.68 2.18 -36.71
C MET A 547 5.03 1.68 -36.19
N VAL A 548 5.15 0.38 -35.99
CA VAL A 548 6.38 -0.30 -35.56
C VAL A 548 6.67 -1.50 -36.44
N ASP A 549 7.88 -2.04 -36.32
CA ASP A 549 8.35 -3.20 -37.08
C ASP A 549 8.23 -2.99 -38.58
N VAL A 550 8.61 -1.80 -39.08
CA VAL A 550 8.54 -1.45 -40.48
C VAL A 550 9.93 -1.06 -41.00
N LYS A 551 10.34 -1.77 -42.06
CA LYS A 551 11.52 -1.45 -42.86
C LYS A 551 11.12 -0.67 -44.07
N CYS A 552 11.69 0.51 -44.24
CA CYS A 552 11.40 1.45 -45.33
C CYS A 552 12.63 1.53 -46.24
N THR A 553 12.53 1.00 -47.47
CA THR A 553 13.59 1.04 -48.45
C THR A 553 13.22 2.04 -49.54
N VAL A 554 13.93 3.16 -49.63
CA VAL A 554 13.81 4.05 -50.79
C VAL A 554 14.66 3.50 -51.95
N PHE A 555 14.06 3.24 -53.10
CA PHE A 555 14.75 2.56 -54.21
C PHE A 555 14.70 3.31 -55.53
N ASP A 556 13.79 4.28 -55.71
CA ASP A 556 13.65 5.06 -56.96
C ASP A 556 13.03 6.43 -56.66
N GLY A 557 13.10 7.33 -57.62
CA GLY A 557 12.49 8.66 -57.56
C GLY A 557 12.88 9.53 -58.75
N SER A 558 12.71 10.84 -58.63
CA SER A 558 13.22 11.79 -59.59
C SER A 558 13.43 13.17 -58.96
N SER A 559 14.29 13.98 -59.53
CA SER A 559 14.53 15.36 -59.14
C SER A 559 14.25 16.34 -60.25
N HIS A 560 13.95 17.58 -59.89
CA HIS A 560 13.85 18.71 -60.80
C HIS A 560 15.00 19.67 -60.60
N PRO A 561 15.72 20.09 -61.64
CA PRO A 561 16.96 20.88 -61.52
C PRO A 561 16.82 22.18 -60.70
N VAL A 562 15.62 22.79 -60.71
CA VAL A 562 15.38 24.09 -60.05
C VAL A 562 14.45 24.01 -58.86
N ASP A 563 13.45 23.13 -58.91
CA ASP A 563 12.31 23.12 -57.96
C ASP A 563 12.48 22.07 -56.83
N SER A 564 13.47 21.17 -56.92
CA SER A 564 13.72 20.20 -55.88
C SER A 564 14.16 20.84 -54.55
N LYS A 565 13.44 20.51 -53.48
CA LYS A 565 13.67 21.01 -52.11
C LYS A 565 13.45 19.91 -51.06
N GLU A 566 14.16 19.98 -49.93
CA GLU A 566 14.02 19.04 -48.81
C GLU A 566 12.55 18.89 -48.37
N VAL A 567 11.84 20.02 -48.17
CA VAL A 567 10.42 20.01 -47.76
C VAL A 567 9.53 19.22 -48.73
N ALA A 568 9.86 19.27 -50.02
CA ALA A 568 9.09 18.53 -51.03
C ALA A 568 9.33 17.01 -50.95
N TYR A 569 10.55 16.56 -50.62
CA TYR A 569 10.85 15.15 -50.39
C TYR A 569 10.27 14.63 -49.07
N VAL A 570 10.25 15.44 -47.99
CA VAL A 570 9.50 15.11 -46.78
C VAL A 570 8.02 14.85 -47.08
N SER A 571 7.41 15.74 -47.91
CA SER A 571 6.00 15.58 -48.31
C SER A 571 5.79 14.37 -49.22
N ALA A 572 6.71 14.14 -50.19
CA ALA A 572 6.64 12.98 -51.10
C ALA A 572 6.76 11.66 -50.32
N ALA A 573 7.64 11.58 -49.33
CA ALA A 573 7.77 10.41 -48.46
C ALA A 573 6.47 10.07 -47.69
N LYS A 574 5.80 11.09 -47.15
CA LYS A 574 4.48 10.91 -46.52
C LYS A 574 3.42 10.43 -47.50
N LEU A 575 3.41 10.94 -48.71
CA LEU A 575 2.48 10.47 -49.74
C LEU A 575 2.76 9.02 -50.15
N ALA A 576 4.03 8.63 -50.27
CA ALA A 576 4.41 7.24 -50.54
C ALA A 576 3.94 6.28 -49.42
N TYR A 577 4.09 6.67 -48.19
CA TYR A 577 3.59 5.95 -47.02
C TYR A 577 2.07 5.77 -47.07
N GLN A 578 1.32 6.86 -47.27
CA GLN A 578 -0.15 6.84 -47.34
C GLN A 578 -0.68 5.98 -48.48
N ALA A 579 0.03 5.91 -49.63
CA ALA A 579 -0.32 5.08 -50.77
C ALA A 579 -0.05 3.59 -50.57
N ALA A 580 1.05 3.26 -49.88
CA ALA A 580 1.50 1.87 -49.70
C ALA A 580 0.84 1.13 -48.54
N ILE A 581 0.80 1.76 -47.35
CA ILE A 581 0.45 1.07 -46.11
C ILE A 581 -0.95 0.43 -46.10
N PRO A 582 -2.01 1.03 -46.66
CA PRO A 582 -3.31 0.36 -46.76
C PRO A 582 -3.28 -0.97 -47.54
N ASN A 583 -2.34 -1.12 -48.48
CA ASN A 583 -2.14 -2.34 -49.24
C ASN A 583 -1.24 -3.36 -48.60
N ALA A 584 -0.52 -2.98 -47.52
CA ALA A 584 0.40 -3.82 -46.78
C ALA A 584 -0.28 -4.72 -45.75
N ARG A 585 -1.59 -4.80 -45.71
CA ARG A 585 -2.40 -5.49 -44.65
C ARG A 585 -2.03 -5.00 -43.26
N PRO A 586 -2.24 -3.73 -42.93
CA PRO A 586 -1.94 -3.21 -41.60
C PRO A 586 -2.80 -3.89 -40.52
N CYS A 587 -2.26 -4.03 -39.33
CA CYS A 587 -2.94 -4.56 -38.16
C CYS A 587 -2.55 -3.79 -36.90
N ILE A 588 -3.40 -3.88 -35.86
CA ILE A 588 -3.16 -3.27 -34.56
C ILE A 588 -2.45 -4.28 -33.67
N LEU A 589 -1.48 -3.79 -32.91
CA LEU A 589 -0.78 -4.51 -31.84
C LEU A 589 -1.25 -3.99 -30.50
N GLU A 590 -1.47 -4.90 -29.54
CA GLU A 590 -1.78 -4.60 -28.15
C GLU A 590 -0.65 -5.03 -27.21
N PRO A 591 -0.40 -4.29 -26.13
CA PRO A 591 0.60 -4.68 -25.14
C PRO A 591 0.11 -5.88 -24.32
N ILE A 592 0.90 -6.92 -24.26
CA ILE A 592 0.71 -8.11 -23.42
C ILE A 592 1.50 -7.92 -22.12
N MET A 593 0.82 -8.14 -21.01
CA MET A 593 1.40 -8.07 -19.67
C MET A 593 1.63 -9.48 -19.13
N SER A 594 2.78 -9.72 -18.57
CA SER A 594 3.02 -10.85 -17.67
C SER A 594 2.36 -10.53 -16.34
N VAL A 595 1.55 -11.44 -15.83
CA VAL A 595 0.74 -11.28 -14.61
C VAL A 595 1.08 -12.40 -13.65
N GLU A 596 1.47 -12.08 -12.44
CA GLU A 596 1.65 -13.04 -11.36
C GLU A 596 0.60 -12.77 -10.28
N VAL A 597 -0.24 -13.77 -10.01
CA VAL A 597 -1.34 -13.68 -9.04
C VAL A 597 -1.06 -14.62 -7.88
N VAL A 598 -1.11 -14.09 -6.65
CA VAL A 598 -0.93 -14.86 -5.42
C VAL A 598 -2.25 -14.88 -4.66
N VAL A 599 -2.78 -16.08 -4.42
CA VAL A 599 -4.06 -16.31 -3.72
C VAL A 599 -3.96 -17.53 -2.81
N PRO A 600 -4.83 -17.70 -1.80
CA PRO A 600 -5.00 -19.00 -1.16
C PRO A 600 -5.34 -20.08 -2.20
N ASP A 601 -4.83 -21.30 -2.02
CA ASP A 601 -4.87 -22.39 -3.01
C ASP A 601 -6.28 -22.71 -3.51
N HIS A 602 -7.29 -22.64 -2.65
CA HIS A 602 -8.71 -22.89 -3.00
C HIS A 602 -9.29 -21.88 -4.01
N TYR A 603 -8.68 -20.69 -4.20
CA TYR A 603 -9.09 -19.72 -5.24
C TYR A 603 -8.35 -19.90 -6.58
N MET A 604 -7.40 -20.83 -6.68
CA MET A 604 -6.60 -21.03 -7.88
C MET A 604 -7.48 -21.25 -9.12
N GLY A 605 -8.50 -22.09 -9.00
CA GLY A 605 -9.41 -22.40 -10.12
C GLY A 605 -10.20 -21.18 -10.59
N ASP A 606 -10.68 -20.35 -9.66
CA ASP A 606 -11.41 -19.11 -9.98
C ASP A 606 -10.53 -18.10 -10.71
N VAL A 607 -9.29 -17.93 -10.24
CA VAL A 607 -8.30 -17.05 -10.88
C VAL A 607 -7.96 -17.52 -12.29
N MET A 608 -7.73 -18.81 -12.50
CA MET A 608 -7.46 -19.35 -13.83
C MET A 608 -8.65 -19.18 -14.76
N GLY A 609 -9.86 -19.38 -14.27
CA GLY A 609 -11.10 -19.18 -15.01
C GLY A 609 -11.31 -17.71 -15.42
N ASP A 610 -11.01 -16.77 -14.52
CA ASP A 610 -11.11 -15.33 -14.80
C ASP A 610 -10.05 -14.86 -15.79
N MET A 611 -8.79 -15.33 -15.65
CA MET A 611 -7.74 -15.01 -16.63
C MET A 611 -8.10 -15.48 -18.04
N ASN A 612 -8.66 -16.67 -18.20
CA ASN A 612 -9.12 -17.16 -19.50
C ASN A 612 -10.23 -16.26 -20.11
N LYS A 613 -11.17 -15.75 -19.28
CA LYS A 613 -12.19 -14.79 -19.75
C LYS A 613 -11.58 -13.49 -20.26
N ARG A 614 -10.44 -13.07 -19.69
CA ARG A 614 -9.68 -11.87 -20.07
C ARG A 614 -8.72 -12.11 -21.24
N ARG A 615 -8.93 -13.12 -22.03
CA ARG A 615 -8.03 -13.53 -23.12
C ARG A 615 -6.62 -13.86 -22.63
N GLY A 616 -6.48 -14.16 -21.33
CA GLY A 616 -5.21 -14.49 -20.71
C GLY A 616 -4.78 -15.91 -21.05
N ARG A 617 -3.48 -16.12 -21.06
CA ARG A 617 -2.84 -17.43 -21.27
C ARG A 617 -2.13 -17.81 -19.96
N ILE A 618 -2.52 -18.94 -19.36
CA ILE A 618 -1.85 -19.46 -18.17
C ILE A 618 -0.50 -20.02 -18.57
N MET A 619 0.56 -19.54 -17.95
CA MET A 619 1.95 -19.95 -18.20
C MET A 619 2.42 -21.00 -17.20
N GLY A 620 1.89 -20.97 -15.98
CA GLY A 620 2.22 -21.95 -14.95
C GLY A 620 1.48 -21.68 -13.65
N THR A 621 1.49 -22.69 -12.78
CA THR A 621 0.95 -22.60 -11.42
C THR A 621 1.92 -23.26 -10.45
N ASN A 622 2.04 -22.68 -9.25
CA ASN A 622 2.83 -23.25 -8.15
C ASN A 622 2.06 -23.08 -6.84
N VAL A 623 2.21 -24.00 -5.90
CA VAL A 623 1.61 -23.90 -4.57
C VAL A 623 2.73 -24.00 -3.52
N VAL A 624 2.83 -22.97 -2.69
CA VAL A 624 3.82 -22.89 -1.62
C VAL A 624 3.11 -22.44 -0.35
N ASP A 625 3.23 -23.20 0.71
CA ASP A 625 2.67 -22.88 2.04
C ASP A 625 1.17 -22.51 2.00
N GLY A 626 0.35 -23.27 1.24
CA GLY A 626 -1.09 -23.03 1.09
C GLY A 626 -1.47 -21.81 0.25
N LYS A 627 -0.48 -21.18 -0.43
CA LYS A 627 -0.69 -20.10 -1.39
C LYS A 627 -0.42 -20.59 -2.80
N ALA A 628 -1.38 -20.39 -3.69
CA ALA A 628 -1.21 -20.62 -5.12
C ALA A 628 -0.65 -19.37 -5.79
N ILE A 629 0.39 -19.57 -6.60
CA ILE A 629 0.98 -18.57 -7.48
C ILE A 629 0.56 -18.95 -8.90
N VAL A 630 -0.22 -18.09 -9.55
CA VAL A 630 -0.68 -18.28 -10.94
C VAL A 630 0.06 -17.28 -11.81
N SER A 631 0.90 -17.78 -12.71
CA SER A 631 1.58 -16.98 -13.73
C SER A 631 0.79 -17.02 -15.03
N ALA A 632 0.48 -15.86 -15.59
CA ALA A 632 -0.31 -15.73 -16.81
C ALA A 632 0.21 -14.57 -17.66
N GLU A 633 -0.19 -14.55 -18.94
CA GLU A 633 -0.04 -13.42 -19.84
C GLU A 633 -1.42 -12.95 -20.26
N ALA A 634 -1.68 -11.65 -20.23
CA ALA A 634 -2.95 -11.09 -20.63
C ALA A 634 -2.80 -9.71 -21.29
N PRO A 635 -3.69 -9.33 -22.23
CA PRO A 635 -3.69 -8.00 -22.80
C PRO A 635 -3.93 -6.92 -21.74
N GLN A 636 -3.18 -5.82 -21.80
CA GLN A 636 -3.31 -4.72 -20.83
C GLN A 636 -4.74 -4.18 -20.74
N GLY A 637 -5.45 -4.09 -21.85
CA GLY A 637 -6.83 -3.59 -21.89
C GLY A 637 -7.82 -4.42 -21.07
N GLU A 638 -7.55 -5.72 -20.91
CA GLU A 638 -8.40 -6.65 -20.14
C GLU A 638 -8.11 -6.59 -18.62
N LEU A 639 -7.04 -5.90 -18.22
CA LEU A 639 -6.60 -5.82 -16.83
C LEU A 639 -7.04 -4.53 -16.10
N ALA A 640 -7.72 -3.61 -16.77
CA ALA A 640 -8.06 -2.30 -16.23
C ALA A 640 -8.80 -2.35 -14.87
N LYS A 641 -9.71 -3.32 -14.68
CA LYS A 641 -10.46 -3.52 -13.42
C LYS A 641 -10.05 -4.76 -12.64
N TYR A 642 -8.94 -5.40 -13.04
CA TYR A 642 -8.54 -6.68 -12.45
C TYR A 642 -8.26 -6.60 -10.95
N ALA A 643 -7.71 -5.49 -10.45
CA ALA A 643 -7.50 -5.27 -9.02
C ALA A 643 -8.79 -5.40 -8.20
N THR A 644 -9.86 -4.78 -8.67
CA THR A 644 -11.18 -4.80 -8.01
C THR A 644 -11.82 -6.17 -8.10
N ASP A 645 -11.75 -6.80 -9.28
CA ASP A 645 -12.35 -8.10 -9.54
C ASP A 645 -11.65 -9.21 -8.74
N LEU A 646 -10.30 -9.20 -8.69
CA LEU A 646 -9.52 -10.14 -7.88
C LEU A 646 -9.85 -10.03 -6.39
N ARG A 647 -9.97 -8.81 -5.87
CA ARG A 647 -10.35 -8.58 -4.46
C ARG A 647 -11.76 -9.09 -4.17
N SER A 648 -12.70 -8.84 -5.07
CA SER A 648 -14.07 -9.35 -4.94
C SER A 648 -14.10 -10.88 -4.93
N MET A 649 -13.41 -11.51 -5.88
CA MET A 649 -13.33 -12.97 -6.05
C MET A 649 -12.69 -13.64 -4.83
N THR A 650 -11.62 -13.05 -4.28
CA THR A 650 -10.82 -13.65 -3.20
C THR A 650 -11.14 -13.08 -1.83
N GLN A 651 -12.20 -12.28 -1.72
CA GLN A 651 -12.56 -11.56 -0.49
C GLN A 651 -11.40 -10.71 0.07
N GLY A 652 -10.58 -10.13 -0.82
CA GLY A 652 -9.42 -9.31 -0.44
C GLY A 652 -8.14 -10.09 -0.08
N ARG A 653 -8.12 -11.43 -0.27
CA ARG A 653 -6.93 -12.27 0.00
C ARG A 653 -5.94 -12.32 -1.15
N GLY A 654 -6.39 -12.01 -2.37
CA GLY A 654 -5.56 -12.04 -3.57
C GLY A 654 -4.72 -10.78 -3.74
N SER A 655 -3.50 -10.97 -4.24
CA SER A 655 -2.62 -9.90 -4.72
C SER A 655 -2.08 -10.27 -6.10
N TYR A 656 -1.66 -9.27 -6.87
CA TYR A 656 -1.03 -9.52 -8.16
C TYR A 656 -0.02 -8.45 -8.50
N THR A 657 0.87 -8.79 -9.43
CA THR A 657 1.82 -7.86 -10.03
C THR A 657 1.75 -8.00 -11.55
N THR A 658 2.08 -6.93 -12.26
CA THR A 658 2.13 -6.93 -13.73
C THR A 658 3.43 -6.35 -14.23
N LYS A 659 3.91 -6.88 -15.36
CA LYS A 659 5.08 -6.38 -16.07
C LYS A 659 4.81 -6.43 -17.56
N PHE A 660 5.22 -5.40 -18.31
CA PHE A 660 5.16 -5.44 -19.76
C PHE A 660 6.05 -6.57 -20.30
N GLU A 661 5.52 -7.37 -21.20
CA GLU A 661 6.22 -8.50 -21.80
C GLU A 661 6.55 -8.21 -23.28
N ARG A 662 5.54 -8.00 -24.13
CA ARG A 662 5.69 -7.75 -25.56
C ARG A 662 4.41 -7.19 -26.17
N TYR A 663 4.47 -6.89 -27.46
CA TYR A 663 3.30 -6.59 -28.28
C TYR A 663 2.85 -7.83 -29.05
N GLU A 664 1.52 -8.07 -29.16
CA GLU A 664 0.91 -9.10 -29.98
C GLU A 664 -0.23 -8.51 -30.84
N GLU A 665 -0.54 -9.19 -31.96
CA GLU A 665 -1.64 -8.77 -32.83
C GLU A 665 -3.00 -8.90 -32.15
N VAL A 666 -3.81 -7.86 -32.25
CA VAL A 666 -5.19 -7.85 -31.75
C VAL A 666 -6.07 -8.75 -32.65
N PRO A 667 -6.92 -9.63 -32.06
CA PRO A 667 -7.88 -10.43 -32.82
C PRO A 667 -8.78 -9.56 -33.68
N PRO A 668 -9.21 -10.00 -34.91
CA PRO A 668 -9.92 -9.17 -35.87
C PRO A 668 -11.17 -8.47 -35.31
N GLN A 669 -11.98 -9.16 -34.53
CA GLN A 669 -13.20 -8.57 -33.92
C GLN A 669 -12.87 -7.45 -32.93
N ALA A 670 -11.83 -7.61 -32.10
CA ALA A 670 -11.40 -6.57 -31.19
C ALA A 670 -10.75 -5.40 -31.93
N GLN A 671 -10.00 -5.67 -33.00
CA GLN A 671 -9.39 -4.64 -33.83
C GLN A 671 -10.45 -3.70 -34.48
N GLU A 672 -11.56 -4.23 -34.98
CA GLU A 672 -12.65 -3.41 -35.52
C GLU A 672 -13.23 -2.45 -34.48
N LYS A 673 -13.41 -2.92 -33.26
CA LYS A 673 -13.88 -2.11 -32.13
C LYS A 673 -12.91 -0.96 -31.82
N ILE A 674 -11.61 -1.28 -31.71
CA ILE A 674 -10.56 -0.29 -31.43
C ILE A 674 -10.51 0.78 -32.52
N ILE A 675 -10.58 0.39 -33.78
CA ILE A 675 -10.59 1.32 -34.92
C ILE A 675 -11.81 2.24 -34.86
N LYS A 676 -12.97 1.71 -34.51
CA LYS A 676 -14.20 2.51 -34.39
C LYS A 676 -14.07 3.53 -33.26
N GLU A 677 -13.67 3.11 -32.09
CA GLU A 677 -13.47 3.97 -30.91
C GLU A 677 -12.43 5.07 -31.18
N ALA A 678 -11.31 4.72 -31.83
CA ALA A 678 -10.28 5.70 -32.19
C ALA A 678 -10.77 6.77 -33.16
N LYS A 679 -11.67 6.41 -34.13
CA LYS A 679 -12.28 7.36 -35.06
C LYS A 679 -13.30 8.26 -34.39
N GLU A 680 -14.10 7.73 -33.46
CA GLU A 680 -15.06 8.51 -32.65
C GLU A 680 -14.37 9.53 -31.77
N ASN A 681 -13.23 9.17 -31.19
CA ASN A 681 -12.43 10.08 -30.32
C ASN A 681 -11.67 11.16 -31.11
N LYS A 682 -11.48 11.02 -32.42
CA LYS A 682 -10.86 12.02 -33.30
C LYS A 682 -11.88 12.99 -33.93
N ALA A 683 -13.19 12.63 -33.98
CA ALA A 683 -14.27 13.47 -34.48
C ALA A 683 -14.78 14.45 -33.44
#